data_11211c57991170668f9beab5e27d4ba3
#
_entry.id   11211c57991170668f9beab5e27d4ba3
#
_cell.length_a   1.000
_cell.length_b   1.000
_cell.length_c   1.000
_cell.angle_alpha   90.00
_cell.angle_beta   90.00
_cell.angle_gamma   90.00
#
_symmetry.space_group_name_H-M   'P 1'
#
loop_
_entity.id
_entity.type
_entity.pdbx_description
1 polymer ?
#
loop_
_entity_poly.entity_id
_entity_poly.type
_entity_poly.pdbx_seq_one_letter_code
_entity_poly.pdbx_strand_id
1 'polypeptide(L)'
;MIKKLIQILFLALLLSLFQRCSNSGSVRPAKYIAYVGFNYLNTAKDSVNGYADSLYLVALNTYLERINRQENLFEYRLKAFQCDYKPDTIPAIYREIASDTNIVLVIDNTWGKYIREASSIIRDKIPVISLSADQNRENFGGNAIFLQPNDPQPNYLVQYISEIEKEKSVGFITECDYLLHERFLESMRSNGISCDSVCLWQKSYIENRDLPGDTVKSMQQQLDRLFAGNRHRVFLLNTHGGFGDEIIRYLDNNPAVRNKVFVGISTSMSDAQLEQVTLRSGHKFIRLVAEDEALPASVYNDKKEIALRYPKPFKTVDRDKITEADNQLHRCFAAINIFRAALQDDKHARDSILYYFKGLKNRKINIENELYSFDNWLILKKAPSFEQVDKGKTRSCPSQMNTEGKVIPNLRVGIDVIDINDIDVRKNTFDCNLLYWVIADSQYIMKEGYVDFSNISSEEANRYMIAEEKMDNYRVRIYRISGKFQGNFKSFEFPFDRHELVIPIVALSSSDKLRISFDYSRLQINDKIEDFQFNDWDSEEYFVTVDNQLSNALASLDKVTFDPNDRAKYLETYKSLNVHLGVSRQPWGAIILIILPFMMFSALPLFMLFYHKASYEEAGELIITSFLATVAYSINLVQISPATDSLNLAYIFLVFTLAVNFFCFLFVSVSYSKSRKQPGSKSASSAAGRRFKLWVWLPILLLGLFMALLYLVQ
;
A
#
# COMPACT_ATOMS: atom_id res chain seq x y z
N MET A 1 -48.05 7.99 -31.36
CA MET A 1 -46.62 7.64 -31.57
C MET A 1 -45.78 7.78 -30.33
N ILE A 2 -45.76 8.93 -29.66
CA ILE A 2 -44.97 9.22 -28.44
C ILE A 2 -45.25 8.27 -27.27
N LYS A 3 -46.54 7.90 -27.05
CA LYS A 3 -46.93 6.96 -25.97
C LYS A 3 -46.34 5.58 -26.17
N LYS A 4 -46.24 5.11 -27.43
CA LYS A 4 -45.57 3.83 -27.76
C LYS A 4 -44.04 3.90 -27.60
N LEU A 5 -43.44 5.05 -27.90
CA LEU A 5 -42.00 5.25 -27.76
C LEU A 5 -41.58 5.27 -26.28
N ILE A 6 -42.34 5.93 -25.42
CA ILE A 6 -42.13 5.96 -23.97
C ILE A 6 -42.32 4.57 -23.37
N GLN A 7 -43.32 3.80 -23.83
CA GLN A 7 -43.50 2.42 -23.39
C GLN A 7 -42.36 1.51 -23.84
N ILE A 8 -41.84 1.69 -25.04
CA ILE A 8 -40.67 0.91 -25.54
C ILE A 8 -39.41 1.26 -24.76
N LEU A 9 -39.14 2.54 -24.50
CA LEU A 9 -38.00 2.99 -23.68
C LEU A 9 -38.09 2.48 -22.24
N PHE A 10 -39.29 2.54 -21.65
CA PHE A 10 -39.52 2.03 -20.30
C PHE A 10 -39.38 0.49 -20.23
N LEU A 11 -39.87 -0.21 -21.26
CA LEU A 11 -39.71 -1.66 -21.37
C LEU A 11 -38.25 -2.07 -21.59
N ALA A 12 -37.51 -1.32 -22.41
CA ALA A 12 -36.08 -1.52 -22.63
C ALA A 12 -35.27 -1.26 -21.36
N LEU A 13 -35.63 -0.22 -20.58
CA LEU A 13 -35.02 0.08 -19.29
C LEU A 13 -35.32 -1.00 -18.25
N LEU A 14 -36.57 -1.44 -18.16
CA LEU A 14 -36.96 -2.58 -17.31
C LEU A 14 -36.26 -3.86 -17.73
N LEU A 15 -36.16 -4.17 -19.02
CA LEU A 15 -35.46 -5.33 -19.52
C LEU A 15 -33.96 -5.27 -19.22
N SER A 16 -33.31 -4.10 -19.32
CA SER A 16 -31.90 -3.94 -18.96
C SER A 16 -31.67 -4.09 -17.44
N LEU A 17 -32.58 -3.59 -16.61
CA LEU A 17 -32.57 -3.79 -15.15
C LEU A 17 -32.86 -5.26 -14.79
N PHE A 18 -33.80 -5.90 -15.47
CA PHE A 18 -34.07 -7.32 -15.26
C PHE A 18 -32.95 -8.23 -15.80
N GLN A 19 -32.26 -7.89 -16.89
CA GLN A 19 -31.09 -8.64 -17.34
C GLN A 19 -29.91 -8.53 -16.34
N ARG A 20 -29.73 -7.39 -15.67
CA ARG A 20 -28.75 -7.27 -14.56
C ARG A 20 -29.19 -8.01 -13.29
N CYS A 21 -30.49 -8.06 -12.98
CA CYS A 21 -31.02 -8.83 -11.83
C CYS A 21 -31.18 -10.32 -12.14
N SER A 22 -31.31 -10.74 -13.40
CA SER A 22 -31.45 -12.15 -13.83
C SER A 22 -30.12 -12.86 -14.08
N ASN A 23 -28.98 -12.22 -13.85
CA ASN A 23 -27.80 -12.95 -13.48
C ASN A 23 -28.01 -13.52 -12.06
N SER A 24 -29.00 -14.42 -11.94
CA SER A 24 -29.02 -15.45 -10.91
C SER A 24 -27.75 -16.27 -11.15
N GLY A 25 -26.67 -15.79 -10.53
CA GLY A 25 -25.38 -16.40 -10.64
C GLY A 25 -25.58 -17.88 -10.29
N SER A 26 -25.29 -18.76 -11.21
CA SER A 26 -25.10 -20.17 -10.89
C SER A 26 -24.25 -20.18 -9.63
N VAL A 27 -24.75 -20.76 -8.55
CA VAL A 27 -24.02 -20.83 -7.29
C VAL A 27 -22.70 -21.50 -7.59
N ARG A 28 -21.63 -20.71 -7.64
CA ARG A 28 -20.30 -21.23 -7.94
C ARG A 28 -19.91 -22.19 -6.81
N PRO A 29 -19.30 -23.34 -7.12
CA PRO A 29 -18.85 -24.25 -6.07
C PRO A 29 -17.78 -23.57 -5.21
N ALA A 30 -17.93 -23.66 -3.90
CA ALA A 30 -16.99 -23.04 -2.96
C ALA A 30 -15.71 -23.86 -2.84
N LYS A 31 -14.55 -23.17 -2.90
CA LYS A 31 -13.25 -23.67 -2.51
C LYS A 31 -12.78 -22.91 -1.28
N TYR A 32 -12.01 -23.56 -0.43
CA TYR A 32 -11.60 -22.97 0.83
C TYR A 32 -10.08 -22.80 0.89
N ILE A 33 -9.69 -21.68 1.50
CA ILE A 33 -8.33 -21.44 1.95
C ILE A 33 -8.36 -21.56 3.47
N ALA A 34 -7.60 -22.51 4.02
CA ALA A 34 -7.48 -22.65 5.46
C ALA A 34 -6.49 -21.62 6.00
N TYR A 35 -6.92 -20.80 6.94
CA TYR A 35 -6.03 -19.95 7.74
C TYR A 35 -5.77 -20.64 9.09
N VAL A 36 -4.53 -20.89 9.40
CA VAL A 36 -4.11 -21.54 10.66
C VAL A 36 -3.35 -20.51 11.47
N GLY A 37 -3.91 -20.09 12.60
CA GLY A 37 -3.32 -19.08 13.48
C GLY A 37 -3.50 -19.42 14.95
N PHE A 38 -2.87 -18.64 15.84
CA PHE A 38 -2.98 -18.85 17.27
C PHE A 38 -4.29 -18.25 17.83
N ASN A 39 -4.86 -18.91 18.84
CA ASN A 39 -6.01 -18.41 19.57
C ASN A 39 -5.57 -17.40 20.63
N TYR A 40 -5.37 -16.16 20.22
CA TYR A 40 -5.03 -15.06 21.15
C TYR A 40 -6.22 -14.56 21.98
N LEU A 41 -7.45 -14.94 21.64
CA LEU A 41 -8.67 -14.46 22.31
C LEU A 41 -8.81 -15.02 23.73
N ASN A 42 -8.20 -16.18 24.02
CA ASN A 42 -8.25 -16.80 25.35
C ASN A 42 -7.19 -16.27 26.32
N THR A 43 -6.18 -15.56 25.85
CA THR A 43 -5.22 -14.87 26.71
C THR A 43 -5.68 -13.44 26.97
N ALA A 44 -6.77 -13.29 27.74
CA ALA A 44 -7.56 -12.08 27.92
C ALA A 44 -6.84 -10.85 28.54
N LYS A 45 -5.51 -10.83 28.60
CA LYS A 45 -4.73 -9.70 29.10
C LYS A 45 -3.84 -9.03 28.04
N ASP A 46 -3.66 -9.63 26.87
CA ASP A 46 -2.76 -9.09 25.84
C ASP A 46 -3.54 -8.58 24.62
N SER A 47 -4.00 -7.33 24.75
CA SER A 47 -4.76 -6.65 23.68
C SER A 47 -4.01 -6.48 22.35
N VAL A 48 -2.68 -6.52 22.34
CA VAL A 48 -1.87 -6.29 21.14
C VAL A 48 -1.86 -7.50 20.20
N ASN A 49 -1.70 -8.71 20.72
CA ASN A 49 -1.60 -9.92 19.89
C ASN A 49 -2.95 -10.43 19.36
N GLY A 50 -4.05 -10.22 20.11
CA GLY A 50 -5.39 -10.56 19.66
C GLY A 50 -5.87 -9.74 18.46
N TYR A 51 -5.30 -8.56 18.22
CA TYR A 51 -5.60 -7.74 17.05
C TYR A 51 -4.86 -8.21 15.77
N ALA A 52 -3.70 -8.83 15.91
CA ALA A 52 -2.89 -9.27 14.77
C ALA A 52 -3.65 -10.29 13.92
N ASP A 53 -4.20 -11.35 14.51
CA ASP A 53 -4.94 -12.35 13.74
C ASP A 53 -6.21 -11.80 13.10
N SER A 54 -6.90 -10.88 13.78
CA SER A 54 -8.09 -10.23 13.21
C SER A 54 -7.74 -9.41 11.98
N LEU A 55 -6.59 -8.73 11.96
CA LEU A 55 -6.12 -7.98 10.80
C LEU A 55 -5.81 -8.91 9.62
N TYR A 56 -5.11 -10.03 9.85
CA TYR A 56 -4.85 -11.03 8.82
C TYR A 56 -6.15 -11.55 8.20
N LEU A 57 -7.13 -11.90 9.02
CA LEU A 57 -8.42 -12.42 8.54
C LEU A 57 -9.19 -11.37 7.71
N VAL A 58 -9.22 -10.12 8.14
CA VAL A 58 -9.87 -9.03 7.39
C VAL A 58 -9.14 -8.77 6.07
N ALA A 59 -7.81 -8.71 6.10
CA ALA A 59 -7.01 -8.49 4.91
C ALA A 59 -7.18 -9.61 3.89
N LEU A 60 -7.03 -10.86 4.32
CA LEU A 60 -7.18 -12.03 3.45
C LEU A 60 -8.58 -12.12 2.84
N ASN A 61 -9.64 -11.85 3.62
CA ASN A 61 -11.00 -11.83 3.08
C ASN A 61 -11.16 -10.72 2.03
N THR A 62 -10.63 -9.52 2.28
CA THR A 62 -10.69 -8.41 1.32
C THR A 62 -9.99 -8.79 0.00
N TYR A 63 -8.84 -9.42 0.07
CA TYR A 63 -8.12 -9.87 -1.13
C TYR A 63 -8.85 -11.02 -1.86
N LEU A 64 -9.45 -11.95 -1.12
CA LEU A 64 -10.25 -13.03 -1.72
C LEU A 64 -11.52 -12.50 -2.40
N GLU A 65 -12.18 -11.48 -1.85
CA GLU A 65 -13.29 -10.81 -2.53
C GLU A 65 -12.90 -10.27 -3.90
N ARG A 66 -11.68 -9.75 -4.06
CA ARG A 66 -11.15 -9.28 -5.35
C ARG A 66 -10.90 -10.43 -6.32
N ILE A 67 -10.29 -11.52 -5.85
CA ILE A 67 -10.14 -12.74 -6.68
C ILE A 67 -11.50 -13.22 -7.14
N ASN A 68 -12.48 -13.31 -6.25
CA ASN A 68 -13.82 -13.80 -6.56
C ASN A 68 -14.59 -12.91 -7.56
N ARG A 69 -14.25 -11.62 -7.68
CA ARG A 69 -14.81 -10.75 -8.73
C ARG A 69 -14.28 -11.07 -10.12
N GLN A 70 -13.05 -11.58 -10.22
CA GLN A 70 -12.37 -11.90 -11.48
C GLN A 70 -12.55 -13.37 -11.87
N GLU A 71 -12.70 -14.26 -10.87
CA GLU A 71 -12.82 -15.70 -11.02
C GLU A 71 -14.28 -16.10 -11.33
N ASN A 72 -14.49 -16.91 -12.35
CA ASN A 72 -15.82 -17.31 -12.79
C ASN A 72 -16.19 -18.75 -12.44
N LEU A 73 -15.18 -19.61 -12.17
CA LEU A 73 -15.40 -21.05 -11.96
C LEU A 73 -15.70 -21.41 -10.53
N PHE A 74 -15.00 -20.79 -9.57
CA PHE A 74 -15.09 -21.09 -8.15
C PHE A 74 -15.26 -19.82 -7.31
N GLU A 75 -15.84 -19.97 -6.14
CA GLU A 75 -15.84 -18.95 -5.09
C GLU A 75 -14.87 -19.36 -3.99
N TYR A 76 -13.82 -18.55 -3.76
CA TYR A 76 -12.84 -18.79 -2.70
C TYR A 76 -13.29 -18.18 -1.39
N ARG A 77 -13.31 -18.97 -0.32
CA ARG A 77 -13.69 -18.54 1.02
C ARG A 77 -12.61 -18.89 2.03
N LEU A 78 -12.45 -18.05 3.05
CA LEU A 78 -11.53 -18.32 4.14
C LEU A 78 -12.20 -19.22 5.18
N LYS A 79 -11.48 -20.27 5.65
CA LYS A 79 -11.86 -21.11 6.77
C LYS A 79 -10.78 -21.01 7.84
N ALA A 80 -11.07 -20.34 8.95
CA ALA A 80 -10.10 -20.13 10.02
C ALA A 80 -10.03 -21.33 10.96
N PHE A 81 -8.83 -21.75 11.28
CA PHE A 81 -8.50 -22.77 12.28
C PHE A 81 -7.63 -22.11 13.34
N GLN A 82 -8.06 -22.19 14.59
CA GLN A 82 -7.34 -21.64 15.73
C GLN A 82 -6.60 -22.73 16.46
N CYS A 83 -5.30 -22.54 16.64
CA CYS A 83 -4.45 -23.42 17.40
C CYS A 83 -4.23 -22.88 18.81
N ASP A 84 -4.36 -23.73 19.80
CA ASP A 84 -3.78 -23.46 21.12
C ASP A 84 -2.26 -23.65 21.04
N TYR A 85 -1.50 -22.98 21.92
CA TYR A 85 -0.04 -23.10 22.00
C TYR A 85 0.45 -24.53 22.36
N LYS A 86 -0.44 -25.54 22.29
CA LYS A 86 -0.13 -26.93 22.59
C LYS A 86 0.27 -27.68 21.32
N PRO A 87 1.48 -28.25 21.26
CA PRO A 87 1.97 -28.99 20.10
C PRO A 87 1.01 -30.08 19.60
N ASP A 88 0.31 -30.74 20.52
CA ASP A 88 -0.54 -31.90 20.22
C ASP A 88 -1.80 -31.55 19.43
N THR A 89 -2.27 -30.33 19.49
CA THR A 89 -3.50 -29.89 18.80
C THR A 89 -3.30 -29.69 17.30
N ILE A 90 -2.10 -29.38 16.88
CA ILE A 90 -1.79 -28.97 15.50
C ILE A 90 -1.86 -30.12 14.50
N PRO A 91 -1.29 -31.30 14.78
CA PRO A 91 -1.46 -32.44 13.90
C PRO A 91 -2.94 -32.82 13.68
N ALA A 92 -3.82 -32.62 14.67
CA ALA A 92 -5.24 -32.88 14.52
C ALA A 92 -5.88 -31.90 13.52
N ILE A 93 -5.60 -30.60 13.65
CA ILE A 93 -6.08 -29.57 12.72
C ILE A 93 -5.60 -29.87 11.29
N TYR A 94 -4.33 -30.18 11.11
CA TYR A 94 -3.81 -30.47 9.78
C TYR A 94 -4.35 -31.78 9.19
N ARG A 95 -4.71 -32.79 10.01
CA ARG A 95 -5.45 -33.97 9.52
C ARG A 95 -6.85 -33.60 9.03
N GLU A 96 -7.57 -32.76 9.77
CA GLU A 96 -8.88 -32.25 9.33
C GLU A 96 -8.74 -31.51 7.98
N ILE A 97 -7.80 -30.60 7.86
CA ILE A 97 -7.53 -29.86 6.63
C ILE A 97 -7.16 -30.83 5.48
N ALA A 98 -6.34 -31.83 5.75
CA ALA A 98 -5.94 -32.82 4.74
C ALA A 98 -7.12 -33.65 4.23
N SER A 99 -8.10 -33.95 5.08
CA SER A 99 -9.29 -34.74 4.74
C SER A 99 -10.32 -33.97 3.91
N ASP A 100 -10.37 -32.64 4.02
CA ASP A 100 -11.30 -31.79 3.27
C ASP A 100 -10.72 -31.44 1.88
N THR A 101 -11.20 -32.11 0.85
CA THR A 101 -10.73 -31.88 -0.53
C THR A 101 -11.11 -30.52 -1.11
N ASN A 102 -12.04 -29.80 -0.48
CA ASN A 102 -12.39 -28.45 -0.88
C ASN A 102 -11.39 -27.40 -0.40
N ILE A 103 -10.56 -27.73 0.58
CA ILE A 103 -9.46 -26.86 0.99
C ILE A 103 -8.32 -26.99 -0.01
N VAL A 104 -8.01 -25.93 -0.73
CA VAL A 104 -7.01 -25.92 -1.83
C VAL A 104 -5.65 -25.37 -1.41
N LEU A 105 -5.61 -24.55 -0.35
CA LEU A 105 -4.41 -23.90 0.17
C LEU A 105 -4.49 -23.75 1.68
N VAL A 106 -3.34 -23.80 2.36
CA VAL A 106 -3.19 -23.40 3.75
C VAL A 106 -2.36 -22.11 3.81
N ILE A 107 -2.85 -21.12 4.53
CA ILE A 107 -2.07 -19.95 4.95
C ILE A 107 -1.78 -20.14 6.44
N ASP A 108 -0.50 -20.33 6.75
CA ASP A 108 -0.04 -20.59 8.12
C ASP A 108 0.53 -19.32 8.76
N ASN A 109 0.04 -18.98 9.95
CA ASN A 109 0.54 -17.91 10.80
C ASN A 109 0.95 -18.42 12.20
N THR A 110 1.53 -19.60 12.28
CA THR A 110 2.00 -20.22 13.54
C THR A 110 3.51 -20.06 13.74
N TRP A 111 4.14 -19.10 13.08
CA TRP A 111 5.59 -18.82 13.08
C TRP A 111 6.44 -19.98 12.57
N GLY A 112 5.87 -20.87 11.74
CA GLY A 112 6.55 -22.05 11.22
C GLY A 112 6.89 -23.10 12.28
N LYS A 113 6.73 -22.77 13.57
CA LYS A 113 7.11 -23.63 14.70
C LYS A 113 6.38 -24.98 14.69
N TYR A 114 5.13 -24.96 14.30
CA TYR A 114 4.26 -26.14 14.38
C TYR A 114 4.00 -26.80 13.03
N ILE A 115 4.27 -26.14 11.92
CA ILE A 115 4.24 -26.77 10.60
C ILE A 115 5.13 -28.02 10.58
N ARG A 116 6.26 -27.99 11.28
CA ARG A 116 7.16 -29.12 11.40
C ARG A 116 6.46 -30.40 11.91
N GLU A 117 5.64 -30.28 12.93
CA GLU A 117 4.93 -31.42 13.53
C GLU A 117 3.85 -31.98 12.59
N ALA A 118 3.30 -31.11 11.74
CA ALA A 118 2.36 -31.48 10.70
C ALA A 118 3.03 -31.93 9.38
N SER A 119 4.34 -31.87 9.29
CA SER A 119 5.08 -32.09 8.02
C SER A 119 4.76 -33.40 7.34
N SER A 120 4.64 -34.51 8.12
CA SER A 120 4.26 -35.83 7.58
C SER A 120 2.84 -35.91 7.05
N ILE A 121 1.94 -35.01 7.51
CA ILE A 121 0.55 -34.94 7.12
C ILE A 121 0.40 -34.11 5.86
N ILE A 122 1.12 -32.99 5.76
CA ILE A 122 0.99 -32.02 4.66
C ILE A 122 1.89 -32.34 3.48
N ARG A 123 2.98 -33.07 3.71
CA ARG A 123 3.99 -33.38 2.68
C ARG A 123 3.36 -33.99 1.44
N ASP A 124 3.62 -33.35 0.28
CA ASP A 124 3.09 -33.75 -1.04
C ASP A 124 1.56 -33.83 -1.14
N LYS A 125 0.82 -33.29 -0.17
CA LYS A 125 -0.64 -33.35 -0.16
C LYS A 125 -1.32 -31.98 -0.19
N ILE A 126 -0.74 -30.98 0.48
CA ILE A 126 -1.36 -29.67 0.65
C ILE A 126 -0.34 -28.58 0.38
N PRO A 127 -0.64 -27.60 -0.49
CA PRO A 127 0.17 -26.39 -0.63
C PRO A 127 0.01 -25.50 0.61
N VAL A 128 1.13 -24.99 1.12
CA VAL A 128 1.17 -24.11 2.29
C VAL A 128 1.91 -22.84 1.95
N ILE A 129 1.39 -21.69 2.39
CA ILE A 129 2.12 -20.43 2.44
C ILE A 129 2.24 -20.03 3.90
N SER A 130 3.45 -20.02 4.44
CA SER A 130 3.72 -19.53 5.78
C SER A 130 4.01 -18.04 5.74
N LEU A 131 3.23 -17.26 6.49
CA LEU A 131 3.42 -15.83 6.65
C LEU A 131 4.58 -15.49 7.56
N SER A 132 5.04 -16.47 8.35
CA SER A 132 6.07 -16.36 9.34
C SER A 132 7.31 -17.18 8.96
N ALA A 133 8.34 -17.03 9.75
CA ALA A 133 9.61 -17.68 9.54
C ALA A 133 9.58 -19.18 9.91
N ASP A 134 10.17 -20.01 9.08
CA ASP A 134 10.50 -21.38 9.46
C ASP A 134 11.98 -21.53 9.84
N GLN A 135 12.21 -22.49 10.71
CA GLN A 135 13.52 -22.80 11.24
C GLN A 135 14.07 -24.16 10.80
N ASN A 136 13.26 -24.98 10.16
CA ASN A 136 13.62 -26.35 9.74
C ASN A 136 13.25 -26.65 8.31
N ARG A 137 14.14 -26.31 7.40
CA ARG A 137 14.01 -26.43 5.95
C ARG A 137 13.85 -27.87 5.44
N GLU A 138 14.38 -28.84 6.17
CA GLU A 138 14.58 -30.20 5.67
C GLU A 138 13.30 -31.02 5.52
N ASN A 139 12.20 -30.62 6.17
CA ASN A 139 11.05 -31.51 6.37
C ASN A 139 9.84 -31.27 5.45
N PHE A 140 9.87 -30.27 4.54
CA PHE A 140 8.66 -29.83 3.84
C PHE A 140 8.50 -30.31 2.40
N GLY A 141 9.41 -31.06 1.83
CA GLY A 141 9.25 -31.70 0.51
C GLY A 141 9.02 -30.73 -0.68
N GLY A 142 9.03 -29.40 -0.45
CA GLY A 142 8.82 -28.39 -1.48
C GLY A 142 7.36 -28.01 -1.74
N ASN A 143 6.48 -28.19 -0.77
CA ASN A 143 5.08 -27.77 -0.83
C ASN A 143 4.74 -26.59 0.09
N ALA A 144 5.71 -26.06 0.83
CA ALA A 144 5.55 -24.88 1.67
C ALA A 144 6.42 -23.73 1.19
N ILE A 145 5.80 -22.57 1.00
CA ILE A 145 6.44 -21.29 0.70
C ILE A 145 6.56 -20.49 2.00
N PHE A 146 7.72 -19.90 2.25
CA PHE A 146 7.99 -19.08 3.43
C PHE A 146 8.22 -17.63 3.02
N LEU A 147 7.37 -16.70 3.48
CA LEU A 147 7.42 -15.31 3.10
C LEU A 147 8.36 -14.47 3.96
N GLN A 148 8.61 -14.88 5.21
CA GLN A 148 9.50 -14.17 6.13
C GLN A 148 10.53 -15.12 6.73
N PRO A 149 11.70 -15.28 6.12
CA PRO A 149 12.73 -16.18 6.64
C PRO A 149 13.50 -15.54 7.80
N ASN A 150 13.58 -16.23 8.94
CA ASN A 150 14.52 -15.90 10.02
C ASN A 150 15.93 -16.51 9.82
N ASP A 151 16.00 -17.54 9.02
CA ASP A 151 17.19 -18.36 8.82
C ASP A 151 18.42 -17.61 8.31
N PRO A 152 18.32 -16.64 7.38
CA PRO A 152 19.48 -15.88 6.91
C PRO A 152 19.94 -14.79 7.87
N GLN A 153 19.15 -14.43 8.89
CA GLN A 153 19.46 -13.32 9.79
C GLN A 153 20.84 -13.44 10.46
N PRO A 154 21.26 -14.59 11.02
CA PRO A 154 22.59 -14.75 11.59
C PRO A 154 23.70 -14.41 10.60
N ASN A 155 23.59 -14.89 9.36
CA ASN A 155 24.60 -14.64 8.34
C ASN A 155 24.66 -13.16 7.97
N TYR A 156 23.53 -12.49 7.76
CA TYR A 156 23.51 -11.07 7.43
C TYR A 156 24.07 -10.19 8.56
N LEU A 157 23.71 -10.47 9.82
CA LEU A 157 24.18 -9.71 10.97
C LEU A 157 25.68 -9.91 11.19
N VAL A 158 26.17 -11.14 11.10
CA VAL A 158 27.60 -11.47 11.24
C VAL A 158 28.39 -10.86 10.06
N GLN A 159 27.88 -10.94 8.86
CA GLN A 159 28.51 -10.34 7.70
C GLN A 159 28.54 -8.80 7.79
N TYR A 160 27.47 -8.18 8.31
CA TYR A 160 27.46 -6.73 8.61
C TYR A 160 28.61 -6.35 9.54
N ILE A 161 28.82 -7.13 10.61
CA ILE A 161 29.92 -6.92 11.56
C ILE A 161 31.28 -7.04 10.86
N SER A 162 31.46 -8.10 10.07
CA SER A 162 32.73 -8.38 9.39
C SER A 162 33.09 -7.35 8.33
N GLU A 163 32.13 -6.98 7.48
CA GLU A 163 32.42 -6.20 6.28
C GLU A 163 32.21 -4.68 6.49
N ILE A 164 31.23 -4.30 7.30
CA ILE A 164 30.88 -2.89 7.51
C ILE A 164 31.55 -2.34 8.78
N GLU A 165 31.37 -3.00 9.91
CA GLU A 165 32.01 -2.61 11.17
C GLU A 165 33.49 -3.03 11.22
N LYS A 166 33.93 -3.97 10.35
CA LYS A 166 35.30 -4.49 10.19
C LYS A 166 35.89 -5.05 11.47
N GLU A 167 35.05 -5.69 12.29
CA GLU A 167 35.45 -6.29 13.55
C GLU A 167 35.69 -7.79 13.41
N LYS A 168 36.75 -8.28 14.06
CA LYS A 168 37.11 -9.70 14.10
C LYS A 168 36.90 -10.33 15.46
N SER A 169 36.52 -9.55 16.46
CA SER A 169 36.21 -10.01 17.81
C SER A 169 35.01 -9.26 18.38
N VAL A 170 34.04 -9.99 18.89
CA VAL A 170 32.77 -9.45 19.35
C VAL A 170 32.37 -10.01 20.71
N GLY A 171 31.62 -9.23 21.50
CA GLY A 171 30.88 -9.76 22.62
C GLY A 171 29.57 -10.37 22.11
N PHE A 172 29.27 -11.60 22.46
CA PHE A 172 28.02 -12.26 22.06
C PHE A 172 27.10 -12.44 23.26
N ILE A 173 25.98 -11.74 23.28
CA ILE A 173 24.98 -11.82 24.34
C ILE A 173 23.75 -12.54 23.75
N THR A 174 23.43 -13.70 24.30
CA THR A 174 22.38 -14.57 23.76
C THR A 174 21.55 -15.18 24.88
N GLU A 175 20.31 -15.51 24.58
CA GLU A 175 19.52 -16.43 25.40
C GLU A 175 19.90 -17.86 25.03
N CYS A 176 20.17 -18.68 26.03
CA CYS A 176 20.78 -20.02 25.82
C CYS A 176 19.86 -20.96 25.03
N ASP A 177 18.56 -20.87 25.23
CA ASP A 177 17.55 -21.69 24.54
C ASP A 177 17.01 -21.08 23.27
N TYR A 178 17.59 -19.94 22.81
CA TYR A 178 17.09 -19.25 21.63
C TYR A 178 17.54 -19.95 20.35
N LEU A 179 16.61 -20.16 19.48
CA LEU A 179 16.66 -21.01 18.30
C LEU A 179 17.81 -20.74 17.33
N LEU A 180 18.34 -19.52 17.29
CA LEU A 180 19.39 -19.12 16.36
C LEU A 180 20.79 -19.13 16.97
N HIS A 181 20.95 -19.55 18.23
CA HIS A 181 22.24 -19.53 18.95
C HIS A 181 23.35 -20.25 18.19
N GLU A 182 23.15 -21.53 17.86
CA GLU A 182 24.15 -22.33 17.16
C GLU A 182 24.48 -21.78 15.77
N ARG A 183 23.50 -21.24 15.09
CA ARG A 183 23.69 -20.64 13.77
C ARG A 183 24.51 -19.36 13.80
N PHE A 184 24.34 -18.54 14.84
CA PHE A 184 25.23 -17.39 15.06
C PHE A 184 26.67 -17.83 15.30
N LEU A 185 26.88 -18.84 16.11
CA LEU A 185 28.22 -19.40 16.36
C LEU A 185 28.87 -19.98 15.09
N GLU A 186 28.08 -20.69 14.29
CA GLU A 186 28.52 -21.21 12.99
C GLU A 186 28.86 -20.12 12.02
N SER A 187 28.00 -19.10 11.90
CA SER A 187 28.21 -17.96 11.03
C SER A 187 29.43 -17.14 11.45
N MET A 188 29.67 -16.93 12.76
CA MET A 188 30.86 -16.23 13.25
C MET A 188 32.12 -17.03 12.93
N ARG A 189 32.14 -18.34 13.14
CA ARG A 189 33.28 -19.20 12.78
C ARG A 189 33.59 -19.14 11.29
N SER A 190 32.58 -19.23 10.43
CA SER A 190 32.77 -19.19 8.97
C SER A 190 33.27 -17.84 8.48
N ASN A 191 32.97 -16.74 9.19
CA ASN A 191 33.47 -15.39 8.88
C ASN A 191 34.77 -15.01 9.64
N GLY A 192 35.36 -15.95 10.39
CA GLY A 192 36.60 -15.72 11.11
C GLY A 192 36.48 -14.73 12.27
N ILE A 193 35.28 -14.61 12.87
CA ILE A 193 34.99 -13.74 14.00
C ILE A 193 35.12 -14.55 15.29
N SER A 194 35.98 -14.12 16.22
CA SER A 194 36.05 -14.65 17.57
C SER A 194 35.00 -13.99 18.48
N CYS A 195 34.47 -14.72 19.44
CA CYS A 195 33.49 -14.16 20.36
C CYS A 195 33.75 -14.57 21.81
N ASP A 196 33.58 -13.61 22.73
CA ASP A 196 33.36 -13.87 24.16
C ASP A 196 31.86 -13.89 24.39
N SER A 197 31.30 -15.05 24.76
CA SER A 197 29.85 -15.22 24.86
C SER A 197 29.35 -15.19 26.30
N VAL A 198 28.22 -14.57 26.49
CA VAL A 198 27.40 -14.63 27.70
C VAL A 198 26.04 -15.22 27.32
N CYS A 199 25.73 -16.33 27.98
CA CYS A 199 24.49 -17.05 27.76
C CYS A 199 23.52 -16.79 28.93
N LEU A 200 22.40 -16.19 28.60
CA LEU A 200 21.39 -15.83 29.61
C LEU A 200 20.32 -16.93 29.64
N TRP A 201 20.14 -17.56 30.77
CA TRP A 201 19.16 -18.60 30.94
C TRP A 201 17.85 -18.07 31.48
N GLN A 202 16.73 -18.52 30.87
CA GLN A 202 15.42 -18.38 31.50
C GLN A 202 14.45 -19.51 31.08
N LYS A 203 13.94 -20.22 32.07
CA LYS A 203 13.04 -21.36 31.89
C LYS A 203 11.55 -20.96 31.75
N SER A 204 11.16 -19.69 31.97
CA SER A 204 9.74 -19.27 32.09
C SER A 204 9.35 -17.95 31.45
N TYR A 205 10.20 -17.40 30.58
CA TYR A 205 9.95 -16.07 30.01
C TYR A 205 8.75 -15.99 29.04
N ILE A 206 8.39 -17.11 28.41
CA ILE A 206 7.25 -17.15 27.48
C ILE A 206 5.91 -16.85 28.18
N GLU A 207 5.85 -17.05 29.50
CA GLU A 207 4.60 -16.91 30.27
C GLU A 207 4.48 -15.54 31.00
N ASN A 208 5.58 -14.82 31.25
CA ASN A 208 5.59 -13.55 31.98
C ASN A 208 6.49 -12.51 31.33
N ARG A 209 5.94 -11.32 31.07
CA ARG A 209 6.67 -10.20 30.42
C ARG A 209 7.72 -9.57 31.33
N ASP A 210 7.61 -9.71 32.65
CA ASP A 210 8.55 -9.16 33.60
C ASP A 210 9.56 -10.21 34.05
N LEU A 211 10.85 -9.93 33.86
CA LEU A 211 11.92 -10.80 34.32
C LEU A 211 11.94 -10.81 35.86
N PRO A 212 12.03 -12.00 36.51
CA PRO A 212 12.20 -12.08 37.96
C PRO A 212 13.46 -11.32 38.41
N GLY A 213 13.40 -10.64 39.56
CA GLY A 213 14.48 -9.81 40.06
C GLY A 213 15.82 -10.54 40.22
N ASP A 214 15.80 -11.81 40.56
CA ASP A 214 17.02 -12.63 40.65
C ASP A 214 17.63 -12.94 39.27
N THR A 215 16.80 -13.07 38.25
CA THR A 215 17.26 -13.23 36.85
C THR A 215 17.95 -11.96 36.38
N VAL A 216 17.36 -10.80 36.66
CA VAL A 216 17.95 -9.49 36.33
C VAL A 216 19.30 -9.30 37.01
N LYS A 217 19.42 -9.64 38.30
CA LYS A 217 20.69 -9.55 39.03
C LYS A 217 21.75 -10.48 38.46
N SER A 218 21.40 -11.72 38.15
CA SER A 218 22.32 -12.69 37.52
C SER A 218 22.79 -12.20 36.15
N MET A 219 21.87 -11.65 35.34
CA MET A 219 22.19 -11.05 34.05
C MET A 219 23.16 -9.88 34.21
N GLN A 220 22.91 -8.96 35.14
CA GLN A 220 23.78 -7.81 35.40
C GLN A 220 25.20 -8.25 35.77
N GLN A 221 25.36 -9.25 36.65
CA GLN A 221 26.66 -9.81 37.01
C GLN A 221 27.41 -10.41 35.81
N GLN A 222 26.71 -11.04 34.90
CA GLN A 222 27.33 -11.62 33.70
C GLN A 222 27.73 -10.49 32.72
N LEU A 223 26.90 -9.47 32.56
CA LEU A 223 27.21 -8.29 31.74
C LEU A 223 28.40 -7.53 32.32
N ASP A 224 28.46 -7.34 33.64
CA ASP A 224 29.61 -6.72 34.31
C ASP A 224 30.92 -7.43 33.97
N ARG A 225 30.95 -8.76 33.97
CA ARG A 225 32.14 -9.54 33.57
C ARG A 225 32.49 -9.35 32.11
N LEU A 226 31.50 -9.31 31.23
CA LEU A 226 31.71 -9.13 29.80
C LEU A 226 32.27 -7.74 29.48
N PHE A 227 31.76 -6.74 30.17
CA PHE A 227 32.17 -5.34 29.95
C PHE A 227 33.42 -4.91 30.76
N ALA A 228 33.77 -5.62 31.84
CA ALA A 228 34.87 -5.27 32.72
C ALA A 228 36.22 -5.12 32.01
N GLY A 229 36.43 -5.89 30.95
CA GLY A 229 37.69 -5.86 30.17
C GLY A 229 37.70 -4.81 29.05
N ASN A 230 36.60 -4.17 28.75
CA ASN A 230 36.40 -3.24 27.61
C ASN A 230 36.99 -3.73 26.27
N ARG A 231 37.06 -5.06 26.10
CA ARG A 231 37.79 -5.74 25.00
C ARG A 231 37.09 -5.60 23.65
N HIS A 232 35.76 -5.47 23.64
CA HIS A 232 34.98 -5.45 22.43
C HIS A 232 34.35 -4.08 22.19
N ARG A 233 34.42 -3.61 20.96
CA ARG A 233 33.69 -2.44 20.48
C ARG A 233 32.27 -2.81 20.04
N VAL A 234 32.13 -3.98 19.40
CA VAL A 234 30.88 -4.49 18.81
C VAL A 234 30.34 -5.65 19.63
N PHE A 235 29.05 -5.63 19.86
CA PHE A 235 28.32 -6.66 20.55
C PHE A 235 27.18 -7.18 19.66
N LEU A 236 27.11 -8.50 19.49
CA LEU A 236 26.01 -9.19 18.83
C LEU A 236 24.98 -9.60 19.87
N LEU A 237 23.73 -9.23 19.64
CA LEU A 237 22.61 -9.53 20.53
C LEU A 237 21.63 -10.48 19.86
N ASN A 238 21.39 -11.62 20.53
CA ASN A 238 20.43 -12.64 20.13
C ASN A 238 19.44 -12.88 21.28
N THR A 239 18.52 -11.91 21.48
CA THR A 239 17.63 -11.87 22.64
C THR A 239 16.19 -11.59 22.22
N HIS A 240 15.24 -11.96 23.08
CA HIS A 240 13.86 -11.52 22.98
C HIS A 240 13.68 -10.11 23.53
N GLY A 241 12.53 -9.47 23.17
CA GLY A 241 12.21 -8.08 23.49
C GLY A 241 12.52 -7.69 24.95
N GLY A 242 11.96 -8.39 25.92
CA GLY A 242 12.13 -8.03 27.33
C GLY A 242 13.57 -8.17 27.84
N PHE A 243 14.34 -9.17 27.37
CA PHE A 243 15.77 -9.22 27.65
C PHE A 243 16.53 -8.09 26.97
N GLY A 244 16.18 -7.76 25.75
CA GLY A 244 16.72 -6.61 25.05
C GLY A 244 16.50 -5.31 25.84
N ASP A 245 15.30 -5.11 26.38
CA ASP A 245 14.98 -3.94 27.20
C ASP A 245 15.81 -3.86 28.46
N GLU A 246 15.99 -4.98 29.18
CA GLU A 246 16.83 -5.02 30.39
C GLU A 246 18.30 -4.77 30.09
N ILE A 247 18.82 -5.32 28.98
CA ILE A 247 20.19 -5.03 28.55
C ILE A 247 20.36 -3.53 28.28
N ILE A 248 19.42 -2.92 27.58
CA ILE A 248 19.46 -1.47 27.29
C ILE A 248 19.38 -0.66 28.56
N ARG A 249 18.49 -1.00 29.52
CA ARG A 249 18.41 -0.33 30.82
C ARG A 249 19.71 -0.46 31.60
N TYR A 250 20.33 -1.64 31.59
CA TYR A 250 21.64 -1.85 32.19
C TYR A 250 22.71 -0.93 31.60
N LEU A 251 22.77 -0.84 30.28
CA LEU A 251 23.72 0.01 29.56
C LEU A 251 23.49 1.51 29.81
N ASP A 252 22.24 1.94 29.87
CA ASP A 252 21.89 3.35 30.17
C ASP A 252 22.28 3.75 31.60
N ASN A 253 22.20 2.82 32.55
CA ASN A 253 22.56 3.03 33.96
C ASN A 253 24.06 2.78 34.27
N ASN A 254 24.85 2.27 33.28
CA ASN A 254 26.25 1.99 33.48
C ASN A 254 27.16 2.97 32.72
N PRO A 255 27.55 4.12 33.33
CA PRO A 255 28.33 5.13 32.64
C PRO A 255 29.75 4.71 32.26
N ALA A 256 30.24 3.57 32.80
CA ALA A 256 31.55 3.01 32.42
C ALA A 256 31.51 2.36 31.02
N VAL A 257 30.35 1.98 30.54
CA VAL A 257 30.16 1.38 29.22
C VAL A 257 29.60 2.46 28.28
N ARG A 258 30.45 2.96 27.36
CA ARG A 258 30.06 4.00 26.41
C ARG A 258 30.59 3.70 25.00
N ASN A 259 29.96 4.32 24.01
CA ASN A 259 30.40 4.29 22.60
C ASN A 259 30.54 2.87 22.05
N LYS A 260 29.63 1.97 22.44
CA LYS A 260 29.58 0.59 21.92
C LYS A 260 28.59 0.48 20.78
N VAL A 261 28.82 -0.48 19.90
CA VAL A 261 27.94 -0.82 18.77
C VAL A 261 27.25 -2.15 19.10
N PHE A 262 25.94 -2.15 19.10
CA PHE A 262 25.11 -3.33 19.31
C PHE A 262 24.42 -3.70 18.00
N VAL A 263 24.53 -4.97 17.60
CA VAL A 263 24.01 -5.47 16.32
C VAL A 263 23.00 -6.58 16.60
N GLY A 264 21.86 -6.54 15.93
CA GLY A 264 20.85 -7.59 16.01
C GLY A 264 19.98 -7.57 17.26
N ILE A 265 19.78 -6.42 17.86
CA ILE A 265 18.95 -6.30 19.07
C ILE A 265 17.47 -6.49 18.74
N SER A 266 16.78 -7.31 19.57
CA SER A 266 15.32 -7.38 19.67
C SER A 266 14.88 -6.79 20.99
N THR A 267 14.01 -5.77 20.95
CA THR A 267 13.52 -5.05 22.12
C THR A 267 12.09 -4.62 21.94
N SER A 268 11.34 -4.49 23.03
CA SER A 268 10.00 -3.90 23.06
C SER A 268 10.03 -2.37 23.25
N MET A 269 11.22 -1.79 23.50
CA MET A 269 11.38 -0.34 23.58
C MET A 269 11.01 0.34 22.26
N SER A 270 10.29 1.46 22.36
CA SER A 270 10.00 2.29 21.20
C SER A 270 11.26 2.96 20.65
N ASP A 271 11.24 3.37 19.40
CA ASP A 271 12.33 4.12 18.79
C ASP A 271 12.70 5.37 19.60
N ALA A 272 11.70 6.10 20.08
CA ALA A 272 11.93 7.28 20.92
C ALA A 272 12.71 6.97 22.21
N GLN A 273 12.44 5.82 22.84
CA GLN A 273 13.22 5.39 24.02
C GLN A 273 14.65 5.02 23.65
N LEU A 274 14.85 4.28 22.55
CA LEU A 274 16.19 3.95 22.05
C LEU A 274 16.98 5.20 21.64
N GLU A 275 16.34 6.16 21.02
CA GLU A 275 16.93 7.45 20.66
C GLU A 275 17.41 8.21 21.89
N GLN A 276 16.61 8.24 22.96
CA GLN A 276 17.03 8.86 24.24
C GLN A 276 18.25 8.17 24.85
N VAL A 277 18.27 6.82 24.84
CA VAL A 277 19.41 6.05 25.37
C VAL A 277 20.66 6.31 24.55
N THR A 278 20.58 6.27 23.22
CA THR A 278 21.75 6.52 22.36
C THR A 278 22.29 7.94 22.48
N LEU A 279 21.40 8.92 22.68
CA LEU A 279 21.81 10.31 22.90
C LEU A 279 22.62 10.49 24.20
N ARG A 280 22.23 9.77 25.27
CA ARG A 280 22.90 9.84 26.58
C ARG A 280 24.18 9.04 26.66
N SER A 281 24.19 7.82 26.10
CA SER A 281 25.28 6.87 26.26
C SER A 281 26.31 6.89 25.12
N GLY A 282 25.97 7.46 23.98
CA GLY A 282 26.77 7.38 22.75
C GLY A 282 26.82 5.98 22.12
N HIS A 283 25.95 5.07 22.55
CA HIS A 283 25.82 3.76 21.92
C HIS A 283 25.17 3.87 20.55
N LYS A 284 25.52 2.95 19.65
CA LYS A 284 24.90 2.77 18.35
C LYS A 284 24.24 1.41 18.32
N PHE A 285 22.97 1.34 17.98
CA PHE A 285 22.24 0.11 17.78
C PHE A 285 21.98 -0.11 16.28
N ILE A 286 22.30 -1.29 15.78
CA ILE A 286 22.08 -1.73 14.41
C ILE A 286 21.13 -2.90 14.46
N ARG A 287 19.99 -2.74 13.83
CA ARG A 287 18.98 -3.79 13.79
C ARG A 287 18.64 -4.19 12.36
N LEU A 288 18.41 -5.46 12.17
CA LEU A 288 17.87 -6.00 10.95
C LEU A 288 16.36 -5.79 10.97
N VAL A 289 15.84 -5.07 9.99
CA VAL A 289 14.40 -4.92 9.79
C VAL A 289 13.93 -5.88 8.69
N ALA A 290 12.81 -6.53 8.94
CA ALA A 290 12.30 -7.55 8.05
C ALA A 290 11.80 -6.98 6.71
N GLU A 291 11.56 -5.68 6.64
CA GLU A 291 10.83 -5.07 5.53
C GLU A 291 11.39 -3.71 5.09
N ASP A 292 10.96 -3.27 3.92
CA ASP A 292 11.33 -1.96 3.37
C ASP A 292 10.72 -0.81 4.18
N GLU A 293 11.29 0.37 4.07
CA GLU A 293 10.91 1.56 4.84
C GLU A 293 9.59 2.21 4.38
N ALA A 294 9.03 1.77 3.25
CA ALA A 294 7.75 2.22 2.72
C ALA A 294 6.98 1.05 2.07
N LEU A 295 5.65 1.13 2.10
CA LEU A 295 4.79 0.13 1.47
C LEU A 295 4.75 0.33 -0.06
N PRO A 296 4.56 -0.75 -0.84
CA PRO A 296 4.14 -0.63 -2.23
C PRO A 296 2.82 0.16 -2.35
N ALA A 297 2.65 0.93 -3.43
CA ALA A 297 1.45 1.74 -3.64
C ALA A 297 0.16 0.91 -3.63
N SER A 298 0.20 -0.31 -4.17
CA SER A 298 -0.91 -1.26 -4.14
C SER A 298 -1.32 -1.62 -2.71
N VAL A 299 -0.35 -1.95 -1.85
CA VAL A 299 -0.59 -2.31 -0.44
C VAL A 299 -1.08 -1.10 0.36
N TYR A 300 -0.56 0.09 0.07
CA TYR A 300 -1.01 1.32 0.72
C TYR A 300 -2.48 1.64 0.40
N ASN A 301 -2.91 1.48 -0.84
CA ASN A 301 -4.30 1.65 -1.22
C ASN A 301 -5.22 0.61 -0.56
N ASP A 302 -4.73 -0.63 -0.43
CA ASP A 302 -5.43 -1.70 0.28
C ASP A 302 -5.56 -1.39 1.77
N LYS A 303 -4.52 -0.81 2.37
CA LYS A 303 -4.54 -0.33 3.75
C LYS A 303 -5.69 0.65 3.99
N LYS A 304 -5.91 1.61 3.07
CA LYS A 304 -7.04 2.55 3.17
C LYS A 304 -8.38 1.82 3.20
N GLU A 305 -8.61 0.87 2.29
CA GLU A 305 -9.84 0.07 2.26
C GLU A 305 -10.02 -0.78 3.52
N ILE A 306 -8.94 -1.44 3.96
CA ILE A 306 -8.97 -2.30 5.13
C ILE A 306 -9.15 -1.49 6.42
N ALA A 307 -8.54 -0.31 6.52
CA ALA A 307 -8.68 0.59 7.66
C ALA A 307 -10.13 1.09 7.83
N LEU A 308 -10.89 1.26 6.74
CA LEU A 308 -12.32 1.57 6.81
C LEU A 308 -13.13 0.43 7.44
N ARG A 309 -12.76 -0.83 7.15
CA ARG A 309 -13.42 -2.03 7.70
C ARG A 309 -12.95 -2.36 9.12
N TYR A 310 -11.68 -2.10 9.41
CA TYR A 310 -11.03 -2.43 10.67
C TYR A 310 -10.05 -1.33 11.14
N PRO A 311 -10.54 -0.23 11.69
CA PRO A 311 -9.73 0.95 11.99
C PRO A 311 -8.79 0.81 13.19
N LYS A 312 -9.02 -0.16 14.11
CA LYS A 312 -8.27 -0.25 15.37
C LYS A 312 -6.74 -0.34 15.23
N PRO A 313 -6.16 -1.19 14.35
CA PRO A 313 -4.72 -1.31 14.21
C PRO A 313 -4.04 -0.05 13.69
N PHE A 314 -4.81 0.83 13.03
CA PHE A 314 -4.30 2.00 12.33
C PHE A 314 -4.53 3.33 13.06
N LYS A 315 -5.17 3.31 14.25
CA LYS A 315 -5.48 4.53 15.03
C LYS A 315 -4.26 5.20 15.69
N THR A 316 -3.17 4.47 15.89
CA THR A 316 -1.96 4.96 16.56
C THR A 316 -0.82 5.24 15.59
N VAL A 317 -1.14 5.45 14.33
CA VAL A 317 -0.13 5.52 13.28
C VAL A 317 0.56 6.87 13.31
N ASP A 318 1.83 6.84 13.71
CA ASP A 318 2.82 7.78 13.22
C ASP A 318 2.82 7.67 11.69
N ARG A 319 2.35 8.70 10.99
CA ARG A 319 2.18 8.68 9.52
C ARG A 319 3.49 8.39 8.77
N ASP A 320 4.60 8.51 9.45
CA ASP A 320 5.95 8.53 8.89
C ASP A 320 6.69 7.18 9.03
N LYS A 321 6.08 6.15 9.62
CA LYS A 321 6.73 4.86 9.83
C LYS A 321 5.84 3.69 9.44
N ILE A 322 6.44 2.69 8.78
CA ILE A 322 5.81 1.39 8.60
C ILE A 322 5.59 0.74 9.96
N THR A 323 4.38 0.32 10.20
CA THR A 323 3.98 -0.38 11.42
C THR A 323 4.01 -1.89 11.21
N GLU A 324 3.98 -2.67 12.31
CA GLU A 324 3.80 -4.12 12.21
C GLU A 324 2.48 -4.49 11.49
N ALA A 325 1.44 -3.65 11.63
CA ALA A 325 0.19 -3.85 10.87
C ALA A 325 0.40 -3.72 9.35
N ASP A 326 1.22 -2.78 8.92
CA ASP A 326 1.57 -2.60 7.52
C ASP A 326 2.32 -3.81 6.96
N ASN A 327 3.25 -4.33 7.75
CA ASN A 327 4.01 -5.54 7.43
C ASN A 327 3.10 -6.77 7.31
N GLN A 328 2.11 -6.89 8.18
CA GLN A 328 1.11 -7.95 8.12
C GLN A 328 0.28 -7.87 6.84
N LEU A 329 -0.15 -6.67 6.45
CA LEU A 329 -0.86 -6.45 5.18
C LEU A 329 -0.02 -6.86 3.97
N HIS A 330 1.25 -6.46 3.95
CA HIS A 330 2.16 -6.80 2.84
C HIS A 330 2.36 -8.33 2.73
N ARG A 331 2.48 -9.05 3.84
CA ARG A 331 2.54 -10.52 3.83
C ARG A 331 1.26 -11.16 3.30
N CYS A 332 0.09 -10.66 3.70
CA CYS A 332 -1.19 -11.12 3.15
C CYS A 332 -1.28 -10.88 1.63
N PHE A 333 -0.87 -9.70 1.20
CA PHE A 333 -0.83 -9.33 -0.21
C PHE A 333 0.07 -10.27 -1.01
N ALA A 334 1.30 -10.52 -0.52
CA ALA A 334 2.23 -11.44 -1.16
C ALA A 334 1.66 -12.88 -1.22
N ALA A 335 1.07 -13.38 -0.13
CA ALA A 335 0.48 -14.71 -0.09
C ALA A 335 -0.64 -14.88 -1.12
N ILE A 336 -1.54 -13.92 -1.20
CA ILE A 336 -2.66 -13.95 -2.13
C ILE A 336 -2.22 -13.77 -3.57
N ASN A 337 -1.23 -12.94 -3.85
CA ASN A 337 -0.68 -12.78 -5.19
C ASN A 337 -0.01 -14.05 -5.70
N ILE A 338 0.77 -14.75 -4.85
CA ILE A 338 1.35 -16.04 -5.20
C ILE A 338 0.26 -17.09 -5.47
N PHE A 339 -0.79 -17.11 -4.66
CA PHE A 339 -1.94 -17.97 -4.91
C PHE A 339 -2.64 -17.64 -6.22
N ARG A 340 -2.91 -16.36 -6.49
CA ARG A 340 -3.54 -15.89 -7.73
C ARG A 340 -2.71 -16.27 -8.96
N ALA A 341 -1.38 -16.16 -8.88
CA ALA A 341 -0.50 -16.60 -9.96
C ALA A 341 -0.60 -18.11 -10.21
N ALA A 342 -0.80 -18.91 -9.15
CA ALA A 342 -1.03 -20.34 -9.30
C ALA A 342 -2.38 -20.69 -9.98
N LEU A 343 -3.37 -19.78 -9.94
CA LEU A 343 -4.68 -19.97 -10.55
C LEU A 343 -4.71 -19.60 -12.05
N GLN A 344 -3.77 -18.79 -12.54
CA GLN A 344 -3.78 -18.23 -13.91
C GLN A 344 -3.81 -19.27 -15.05
N ASP A 345 -3.45 -20.51 -14.77
CA ASP A 345 -3.42 -21.60 -15.77
C ASP A 345 -4.63 -22.55 -15.62
N ASP A 346 -5.79 -22.12 -15.15
CA ASP A 346 -6.97 -22.93 -14.83
C ASP A 346 -6.69 -24.06 -13.83
N LYS A 347 -5.72 -23.85 -12.95
CA LYS A 347 -5.24 -24.83 -11.97
C LYS A 347 -5.89 -24.59 -10.62
N HIS A 348 -7.14 -25.00 -10.49
CA HIS A 348 -7.94 -24.81 -9.27
C HIS A 348 -7.87 -25.99 -8.30
N ALA A 349 -7.19 -27.06 -8.67
CA ALA A 349 -7.02 -28.25 -7.86
C ALA A 349 -5.79 -28.13 -6.95
N ARG A 350 -5.87 -28.75 -5.77
CA ARG A 350 -4.77 -28.80 -4.81
C ARG A 350 -3.45 -29.27 -5.41
N ASP A 351 -3.48 -30.35 -6.20
CA ASP A 351 -2.29 -30.93 -6.84
C ASP A 351 -1.65 -29.99 -7.88
N SER A 352 -2.47 -29.22 -8.57
CA SER A 352 -1.99 -28.26 -9.55
C SER A 352 -1.27 -27.08 -8.89
N ILE A 353 -1.82 -26.59 -7.77
CA ILE A 353 -1.17 -25.54 -6.96
C ILE A 353 0.15 -26.05 -6.36
N LEU A 354 0.17 -27.30 -5.87
CA LEU A 354 1.40 -27.96 -5.41
C LEU A 354 2.46 -28.05 -6.50
N TYR A 355 2.05 -28.42 -7.69
CA TYR A 355 2.94 -28.50 -8.84
C TYR A 355 3.52 -27.12 -9.17
N TYR A 356 2.68 -26.09 -9.17
CA TYR A 356 3.13 -24.71 -9.37
C TYR A 356 4.16 -24.30 -8.32
N PHE A 357 3.90 -24.56 -7.01
CA PHE A 357 4.83 -24.21 -5.94
C PHE A 357 6.19 -24.91 -6.11
N LYS A 358 6.18 -26.21 -6.43
CA LYS A 358 7.42 -26.96 -6.71
C LYS A 358 8.21 -26.36 -7.88
N GLY A 359 7.51 -25.79 -8.87
CA GLY A 359 8.11 -25.09 -10.00
C GLY A 359 8.75 -23.73 -9.65
N LEU A 360 8.48 -23.16 -8.48
CA LEU A 360 9.06 -21.89 -8.05
C LEU A 360 10.49 -21.99 -7.48
N LYS A 361 10.99 -23.20 -7.24
CA LYS A 361 12.35 -23.41 -6.69
C LYS A 361 13.40 -22.77 -7.60
N ASN A 362 14.25 -21.91 -6.99
CA ASN A 362 15.28 -21.13 -7.69
C ASN A 362 14.75 -20.26 -8.84
N ARG A 363 13.48 -19.91 -8.82
CA ARG A 363 12.87 -19.06 -9.84
C ARG A 363 12.53 -17.68 -9.29
N LYS A 364 12.47 -16.74 -10.25
CA LYS A 364 11.90 -15.41 -10.05
C LYS A 364 10.57 -15.36 -10.78
N ILE A 365 9.56 -14.82 -10.14
CA ILE A 365 8.25 -14.55 -10.74
C ILE A 365 7.90 -13.08 -10.57
N ASN A 366 7.28 -12.51 -11.59
CA ASN A 366 6.75 -11.14 -11.51
C ASN A 366 5.24 -11.20 -11.37
N ILE A 367 4.73 -10.61 -10.30
CA ILE A 367 3.30 -10.53 -10.02
C ILE A 367 3.00 -9.10 -9.59
N GLU A 368 2.13 -8.39 -10.33
CA GLU A 368 1.72 -7.03 -10.04
C GLU A 368 2.91 -6.05 -9.85
N ASN A 369 3.90 -6.15 -10.73
CA ASN A 369 5.15 -5.38 -10.70
C ASN A 369 6.06 -5.66 -9.48
N GLU A 370 5.75 -6.68 -8.68
CA GLU A 370 6.65 -7.16 -7.65
C GLU A 370 7.39 -8.42 -8.12
N LEU A 371 8.71 -8.42 -7.89
CA LEU A 371 9.58 -9.54 -8.24
C LEU A 371 9.79 -10.43 -7.01
N TYR A 372 9.18 -11.62 -7.04
CA TYR A 372 9.37 -12.65 -6.02
C TYR A 372 10.46 -13.62 -6.47
N SER A 373 11.49 -13.79 -5.65
CA SER A 373 12.58 -14.73 -5.89
C SER A 373 12.61 -15.77 -4.77
N PHE A 374 12.65 -17.05 -5.15
CA PHE A 374 12.68 -18.14 -4.19
C PHE A 374 14.00 -18.90 -4.27
N ASP A 375 14.43 -19.47 -3.13
CA ASP A 375 15.55 -20.38 -3.08
C ASP A 375 15.13 -21.85 -3.36
N ASN A 376 16.07 -22.80 -3.20
CA ASN A 376 15.79 -24.23 -3.32
C ASN A 376 14.74 -24.77 -2.33
N TRP A 377 14.51 -24.05 -1.23
CA TRP A 377 13.63 -24.43 -0.14
C TRP A 377 12.29 -23.70 -0.17
N LEU A 378 12.03 -22.94 -1.24
CA LEU A 378 10.86 -22.06 -1.40
C LEU A 378 10.79 -20.94 -0.36
N ILE A 379 11.94 -20.51 0.13
CA ILE A 379 12.05 -19.33 0.97
C ILE A 379 12.15 -18.11 0.06
N LEU A 380 11.32 -17.11 0.34
CA LEU A 380 11.37 -15.83 -0.37
C LEU A 380 12.72 -15.13 -0.08
N LYS A 381 13.50 -14.92 -1.12
CA LYS A 381 14.73 -14.13 -1.06
C LYS A 381 14.38 -12.66 -1.02
N LYS A 382 14.64 -12.04 0.11
CA LYS A 382 14.49 -10.59 0.29
C LYS A 382 15.83 -10.00 0.72
N ALA A 383 16.19 -8.87 0.15
CA ALA A 383 17.38 -8.16 0.61
C ALA A 383 17.17 -7.69 2.05
N PRO A 384 18.13 -7.92 2.96
CA PRO A 384 18.02 -7.46 4.33
C PRO A 384 18.05 -5.93 4.39
N SER A 385 17.26 -5.36 5.29
CA SER A 385 17.27 -3.93 5.58
C SER A 385 17.88 -3.68 6.94
N PHE A 386 18.86 -2.77 7.00
CA PHE A 386 19.50 -2.41 8.25
C PHE A 386 19.14 -0.98 8.64
N GLU A 387 18.69 -0.82 9.86
CA GLU A 387 18.49 0.48 10.51
C GLU A 387 19.50 0.68 11.62
N GLN A 388 19.87 1.92 11.85
CA GLN A 388 20.65 2.32 12.99
C GLN A 388 19.92 3.33 13.86
N VAL A 389 20.05 3.16 15.17
CA VAL A 389 19.71 4.19 16.17
C VAL A 389 21.00 4.72 16.74
N ASP A 390 21.31 5.97 16.45
CA ASP A 390 22.57 6.61 16.79
C ASP A 390 22.36 8.10 17.06
N LYS A 391 23.03 8.63 18.09
CA LYS A 391 22.97 10.05 18.46
C LYS A 391 21.53 10.60 18.54
N GLY A 392 20.61 9.80 19.10
CA GLY A 392 19.20 10.20 19.28
C GLY A 392 18.38 10.21 17.99
N LYS A 393 18.78 9.47 16.96
CA LYS A 393 18.04 9.40 15.69
C LYS A 393 17.99 7.97 15.14
N THR A 394 16.80 7.55 14.72
CA THR A 394 16.58 6.33 13.97
C THR A 394 16.65 6.63 12.48
N ARG A 395 17.40 5.84 11.73
CA ARG A 395 17.58 6.02 10.28
C ARG A 395 18.10 4.76 9.61
N SER A 396 17.86 4.62 8.33
CA SER A 396 18.45 3.56 7.52
C SER A 396 19.98 3.64 7.53
N CYS A 397 20.64 2.48 7.60
CA CYS A 397 22.11 2.43 7.54
C CYS A 397 22.63 2.93 6.19
N PRO A 398 23.79 3.62 6.16
CA PRO A 398 24.39 4.12 4.91
C PRO A 398 24.88 3.01 3.99
N SER A 399 25.16 1.83 4.54
CA SER A 399 25.49 0.61 3.82
C SER A 399 24.45 -0.44 4.11
N GLN A 400 24.02 -1.12 3.06
CA GLN A 400 23.00 -2.19 3.10
C GLN A 400 23.60 -3.46 2.47
N MET A 401 22.80 -4.50 2.39
CA MET A 401 23.16 -5.71 1.66
C MET A 401 22.10 -6.02 0.60
N ASN A 402 22.56 -6.59 -0.51
CA ASN A 402 21.64 -7.13 -1.51
C ASN A 402 21.19 -8.55 -1.16
N THR A 403 20.38 -9.18 -2.00
CA THR A 403 19.87 -10.55 -1.81
C THR A 403 20.94 -11.64 -1.81
N GLU A 404 22.15 -11.32 -2.30
CA GLU A 404 23.33 -12.21 -2.29
C GLU A 404 24.23 -11.99 -1.06
N GLY A 405 23.87 -11.04 -0.19
CA GLY A 405 24.68 -10.66 0.97
C GLY A 405 25.82 -9.70 0.66
N LYS A 406 25.96 -9.19 -0.57
CA LYS A 406 26.99 -8.20 -0.91
C LYS A 406 26.63 -6.84 -0.33
N VAL A 407 27.62 -6.16 0.23
CA VAL A 407 27.46 -4.79 0.72
C VAL A 407 27.24 -3.84 -0.45
N ILE A 408 26.18 -3.05 -0.38
CA ILE A 408 25.81 -2.03 -1.35
C ILE A 408 25.57 -0.69 -0.64
N PRO A 409 25.86 0.44 -1.31
CA PRO A 409 25.53 1.74 -0.76
C PRO A 409 24.04 1.97 -0.67
N ASN A 410 23.63 2.78 0.32
CA ASN A 410 22.26 3.25 0.48
C ASN A 410 22.22 4.78 0.34
N LEU A 411 21.45 5.27 -0.60
CA LEU A 411 21.15 6.69 -0.74
C LEU A 411 19.86 7.00 -0.02
N ARG A 412 19.92 7.83 1.01
CA ARG A 412 18.72 8.39 1.63
C ARG A 412 18.31 9.62 0.86
N VAL A 413 17.09 9.63 0.37
CA VAL A 413 16.54 10.73 -0.42
C VAL A 413 15.38 11.35 0.32
N GLY A 414 15.44 12.65 0.52
CA GLY A 414 14.33 13.40 1.06
C GLY A 414 13.88 14.47 0.08
N ILE A 415 12.65 14.93 0.26
CA ILE A 415 12.02 15.93 -0.61
C ILE A 415 11.27 16.94 0.28
N ASP A 416 11.25 18.18 -0.16
CA ASP A 416 10.47 19.26 0.40
C ASP A 416 9.78 20.00 -0.75
N VAL A 417 8.46 19.93 -0.81
CA VAL A 417 7.67 20.62 -1.83
C VAL A 417 7.50 22.06 -1.39
N ILE A 418 8.11 22.99 -2.14
CA ILE A 418 8.06 24.43 -1.84
C ILE A 418 6.74 25.00 -2.33
N ASP A 419 6.34 24.62 -3.56
CA ASP A 419 5.20 25.25 -4.23
C ASP A 419 4.67 24.35 -5.35
N ILE A 420 3.34 24.40 -5.54
CA ILE A 420 2.65 23.82 -6.70
C ILE A 420 1.86 24.96 -7.35
N ASN A 421 2.28 25.41 -8.53
CA ASN A 421 1.76 26.63 -9.12
C ASN A 421 0.53 26.40 -9.99
N ASP A 422 0.45 25.28 -10.67
CA ASP A 422 -0.64 24.98 -11.59
C ASP A 422 -0.94 23.47 -11.61
N ILE A 423 -2.22 23.11 -11.61
CA ILE A 423 -2.71 21.74 -11.77
C ILE A 423 -3.62 21.74 -13.01
N ASP A 424 -3.07 21.38 -14.16
CA ASP A 424 -3.82 21.28 -15.41
C ASP A 424 -4.38 19.85 -15.57
N VAL A 425 -5.58 19.64 -15.03
CA VAL A 425 -6.28 18.34 -15.09
C VAL A 425 -6.53 17.89 -16.54
N ARG A 426 -6.65 18.83 -17.48
CA ARG A 426 -6.89 18.55 -18.90
C ARG A 426 -5.66 17.97 -19.59
N LYS A 427 -4.48 18.50 -19.28
CA LYS A 427 -3.22 18.02 -19.84
C LYS A 427 -2.60 16.90 -19.02
N ASN A 428 -3.20 16.53 -17.88
CA ASN A 428 -2.64 15.62 -16.91
C ASN A 428 -1.25 16.07 -16.44
N THR A 429 -1.08 17.36 -16.13
CA THR A 429 0.18 17.93 -15.68
C THR A 429 0.01 18.83 -14.48
N PHE A 430 1.07 18.96 -13.67
CA PHE A 430 1.15 19.96 -12.61
C PHE A 430 2.55 20.57 -12.56
N ASP A 431 2.63 21.86 -12.27
CA ASP A 431 3.87 22.58 -12.12
C ASP A 431 4.30 22.56 -10.65
N CYS A 432 5.48 22.01 -10.39
CA CYS A 432 5.99 21.85 -9.03
C CYS A 432 7.42 22.41 -8.91
N ASN A 433 7.66 23.11 -7.78
CA ASN A 433 8.96 23.59 -7.36
C ASN A 433 9.29 22.92 -6.01
N LEU A 434 10.40 22.19 -5.97
CA LEU A 434 10.75 21.41 -4.79
C LEU A 434 12.26 21.44 -4.53
N LEU A 435 12.61 21.20 -3.27
CA LEU A 435 13.95 20.81 -2.85
C LEU A 435 13.99 19.30 -2.71
N TYR A 436 15.10 18.70 -3.10
CA TYR A 436 15.38 17.34 -2.71
C TYR A 436 16.85 17.23 -2.29
N TRP A 437 17.11 16.31 -1.41
CA TRP A 437 18.45 16.04 -0.95
C TRP A 437 18.78 14.56 -1.01
N VAL A 438 20.05 14.29 -1.25
CA VAL A 438 20.59 12.94 -1.27
C VAL A 438 21.69 12.85 -0.24
N ILE A 439 21.56 11.89 0.68
CA ILE A 439 22.50 11.61 1.74
C ILE A 439 23.14 10.26 1.47
N ALA A 440 24.47 10.22 1.38
CA ALA A 440 25.25 9.00 1.24
C ALA A 440 26.39 8.95 2.25
N ASP A 441 26.98 7.75 2.44
CA ASP A 441 28.24 7.61 3.16
C ASP A 441 29.32 8.48 2.51
N SER A 442 30.16 9.16 3.33
CA SER A 442 31.22 10.03 2.82
C SER A 442 32.28 9.31 2.00
N GLN A 443 32.44 8.00 2.17
CA GLN A 443 33.32 7.16 1.37
C GLN A 443 32.73 6.83 0.00
N TYR A 444 31.43 7.02 -0.18
CA TYR A 444 30.77 6.76 -1.43
C TYR A 444 30.86 8.00 -2.35
N ILE A 445 31.43 7.81 -3.52
CA ILE A 445 31.54 8.90 -4.51
C ILE A 445 30.14 9.06 -5.15
N MET A 446 29.44 10.11 -4.75
CA MET A 446 28.18 10.46 -5.41
C MET A 446 28.48 10.95 -6.82
N LYS A 447 28.13 10.16 -7.82
CA LYS A 447 28.08 10.63 -9.21
C LYS A 447 26.81 11.41 -9.43
N GLU A 448 26.82 12.40 -10.30
CA GLU A 448 25.59 13.02 -10.76
C GLU A 448 24.72 11.96 -11.47
N GLY A 449 23.41 11.97 -11.21
CA GLY A 449 22.48 11.09 -11.90
C GLY A 449 22.21 9.73 -11.23
N TYR A 450 22.38 9.59 -9.91
CA TYR A 450 21.94 8.36 -9.22
C TYR A 450 20.43 8.24 -9.02
N VAL A 451 19.74 9.39 -8.97
CA VAL A 451 18.30 9.47 -8.86
C VAL A 451 17.75 10.43 -9.91
N ASP A 452 16.60 10.09 -10.45
CA ASP A 452 15.88 10.89 -11.43
C ASP A 452 14.39 10.93 -11.14
N PHE A 453 13.68 11.89 -11.75
CA PHE A 453 12.25 12.06 -11.64
C PHE A 453 11.61 11.57 -12.94
N SER A 454 11.01 10.39 -12.93
CA SER A 454 10.59 9.70 -14.17
C SER A 454 9.39 10.35 -14.88
N ASN A 455 8.64 11.22 -14.20
CA ASN A 455 7.45 11.89 -14.77
C ASN A 455 7.64 13.39 -15.01
N ILE A 456 8.86 13.91 -14.90
CA ILE A 456 9.12 15.31 -15.21
C ILE A 456 9.38 15.50 -16.72
N SER A 457 8.84 16.58 -17.29
CA SER A 457 9.16 16.97 -18.67
C SER A 457 10.60 17.48 -18.76
N SER A 458 11.45 16.79 -19.50
CA SER A 458 12.86 17.15 -19.63
C SER A 458 13.10 18.50 -20.30
N GLU A 459 12.17 18.96 -21.13
CA GLU A 459 12.28 20.24 -21.86
C GLU A 459 12.01 21.45 -20.96
N GLU A 460 11.26 21.26 -19.87
CA GLU A 460 10.84 22.33 -18.96
C GLU A 460 11.47 22.20 -17.57
N ALA A 461 12.31 21.19 -17.34
CA ALA A 461 12.91 20.96 -16.05
C ALA A 461 14.16 21.82 -15.82
N ASN A 462 14.16 22.61 -14.77
CA ASN A 462 15.33 23.35 -14.31
C ASN A 462 15.84 22.73 -13.00
N ARG A 463 16.98 22.07 -13.06
CA ARG A 463 17.62 21.38 -11.94
C ARG A 463 18.99 21.96 -11.67
N TYR A 464 19.25 22.37 -10.43
CA TYR A 464 20.56 22.85 -10.01
C TYR A 464 20.88 22.49 -8.55
N MET A 465 22.15 22.23 -8.28
CA MET A 465 22.66 21.96 -6.96
C MET A 465 22.77 23.28 -6.17
N ILE A 466 22.18 23.31 -4.98
CA ILE A 466 22.23 24.48 -4.08
C ILE A 466 23.43 24.38 -3.15
N ALA A 467 23.65 23.19 -2.56
CA ALA A 467 24.69 22.99 -1.56
C ALA A 467 25.21 21.55 -1.58
N GLU A 468 26.46 21.40 -1.20
CA GLU A 468 27.08 20.14 -0.84
C GLU A 468 27.75 20.29 0.52
N GLU A 469 27.38 19.45 1.48
CA GLU A 469 27.90 19.48 2.83
C GLU A 469 28.43 18.11 3.26
N LYS A 470 29.51 18.11 4.03
CA LYS A 470 30.04 16.91 4.66
C LYS A 470 29.73 16.98 6.16
N MET A 471 28.92 16.04 6.63
CA MET A 471 28.51 15.91 8.05
C MET A 471 29.02 14.59 8.60
N ASP A 472 29.94 14.62 9.55
CA ASP A 472 30.55 13.41 10.10
C ASP A 472 31.02 12.43 8.98
N ASN A 473 30.34 11.28 8.92
CA ASN A 473 30.59 10.23 7.92
C ASN A 473 29.65 10.30 6.71
N TYR A 474 28.86 11.34 6.60
CA TYR A 474 27.88 11.50 5.53
C TYR A 474 28.23 12.68 4.64
N ARG A 475 27.86 12.55 3.38
CA ARG A 475 27.84 13.64 2.39
C ARG A 475 26.38 13.91 2.02
N VAL A 476 25.98 15.17 2.10
CA VAL A 476 24.64 15.64 1.76
C VAL A 476 24.74 16.55 0.56
N ARG A 477 23.95 16.28 -0.48
CA ARG A 477 23.77 17.17 -1.61
C ARG A 477 22.31 17.62 -1.67
N ILE A 478 22.11 18.92 -1.77
CA ILE A 478 20.80 19.55 -1.84
C ILE A 478 20.62 20.15 -3.23
N TYR A 479 19.51 19.81 -3.84
CA TYR A 479 19.12 20.27 -5.17
C TYR A 479 17.79 20.98 -5.13
N ARG A 480 17.61 21.93 -6.02
CA ARG A 480 16.32 22.48 -6.36
C ARG A 480 15.92 22.02 -7.74
N ILE A 481 14.66 21.64 -7.92
CA ILE A 481 14.07 21.31 -9.19
C ILE A 481 12.76 22.06 -9.35
N SER A 482 12.54 22.65 -10.50
CA SER A 482 11.31 23.30 -10.88
C SER A 482 10.96 22.82 -12.28
N GLY A 483 9.73 22.37 -12.46
CA GLY A 483 9.31 21.85 -13.76
C GLY A 483 7.90 21.31 -13.75
N LYS A 484 7.47 20.87 -14.92
CA LYS A 484 6.17 20.30 -15.17
C LYS A 484 6.23 18.77 -15.03
N PHE A 485 5.42 18.26 -14.11
CA PHE A 485 5.28 16.83 -13.83
C PHE A 485 4.01 16.29 -14.50
N GLN A 486 4.08 15.07 -15.00
CA GLN A 486 2.90 14.36 -15.50
C GLN A 486 2.16 13.71 -14.35
N GLY A 487 0.84 13.89 -14.32
CA GLY A 487 -0.09 13.27 -13.39
C GLY A 487 -0.99 12.25 -14.08
N ASN A 488 -1.80 11.55 -13.31
CA ASN A 488 -2.89 10.70 -13.81
C ASN A 488 -4.18 11.11 -13.12
N PHE A 489 -4.85 12.10 -13.69
CA PHE A 489 -6.02 12.71 -13.07
C PHE A 489 -7.30 12.01 -13.50
N LYS A 490 -8.10 11.60 -12.51
CA LYS A 490 -9.42 11.01 -12.75
C LYS A 490 -10.43 12.12 -12.95
N SER A 491 -11.10 12.12 -14.11
CA SER A 491 -12.01 13.19 -14.53
C SER A 491 -13.46 12.98 -14.12
N PHE A 492 -13.81 11.80 -13.63
CA PHE A 492 -15.20 11.42 -13.39
C PHE A 492 -15.88 12.29 -12.33
N GLU A 493 -15.17 12.59 -11.23
CA GLU A 493 -15.71 13.37 -10.11
C GLU A 493 -15.74 14.89 -10.35
N PHE A 494 -15.20 15.35 -11.51
CA PHE A 494 -15.22 16.77 -11.83
C PHE A 494 -16.66 17.34 -11.79
N PRO A 495 -16.92 18.42 -11.07
CA PRO A 495 -16.03 19.44 -10.54
C PRO A 495 -15.68 19.30 -9.02
N PHE A 496 -15.93 18.18 -8.39
CA PHE A 496 -15.56 17.87 -6.99
C PHE A 496 -14.43 16.87 -6.93
N ASP A 497 -13.57 16.92 -7.92
CA ASP A 497 -12.51 15.97 -8.15
C ASP A 497 -11.44 16.00 -7.05
N ARG A 498 -10.96 14.81 -6.71
CA ARG A 498 -9.81 14.58 -5.86
C ARG A 498 -8.74 13.90 -6.69
N HIS A 499 -7.53 14.41 -6.57
CA HIS A 499 -6.41 13.89 -7.31
C HIS A 499 -5.24 13.58 -6.39
N GLU A 500 -4.40 12.70 -6.87
CA GLU A 500 -3.15 12.35 -6.24
C GLU A 500 -2.01 12.78 -7.18
N LEU A 501 -1.24 13.77 -6.72
CA LEU A 501 -0.05 14.21 -7.41
C LEU A 501 1.10 13.31 -6.98
N VAL A 502 1.73 12.61 -7.92
CA VAL A 502 2.80 11.67 -7.65
C VAL A 502 4.11 12.21 -8.17
N ILE A 503 5.11 12.27 -7.30
CA ILE A 503 6.48 12.65 -7.64
C ILE A 503 7.36 11.40 -7.47
N PRO A 504 7.65 10.65 -8.55
CA PRO A 504 8.46 9.46 -8.50
C PRO A 504 9.94 9.81 -8.55
N ILE A 505 10.69 9.33 -7.57
CA ILE A 505 12.14 9.43 -7.47
C ILE A 505 12.72 8.04 -7.76
N VAL A 506 13.31 7.87 -8.93
CA VAL A 506 13.77 6.57 -9.41
C VAL A 506 15.28 6.45 -9.23
N ALA A 507 15.72 5.30 -8.70
CA ALA A 507 17.14 4.96 -8.70
C ALA A 507 17.58 4.59 -10.11
N LEU A 508 18.69 5.18 -10.59
CA LEU A 508 19.26 4.87 -11.91
C LEU A 508 20.22 3.67 -11.90
N SER A 509 20.29 2.96 -10.79
CA SER A 509 21.03 1.70 -10.65
C SER A 509 20.11 0.61 -10.13
N SER A 510 20.33 -0.63 -10.56
CA SER A 510 19.54 -1.77 -10.09
C SER A 510 19.65 -1.96 -8.58
N SER A 511 18.61 -2.50 -7.97
CA SER A 511 18.50 -2.75 -6.53
C SER A 511 19.60 -3.68 -5.99
N ASP A 512 20.27 -4.44 -6.85
CA ASP A 512 21.41 -5.29 -6.48
C ASP A 512 22.72 -4.49 -6.31
N LYS A 513 22.79 -3.26 -6.79
CA LYS A 513 23.99 -2.40 -6.77
C LYS A 513 23.82 -1.17 -5.90
N LEU A 514 22.60 -0.66 -5.76
CA LEU A 514 22.29 0.57 -5.06
C LEU A 514 20.93 0.44 -4.40
N ARG A 515 20.84 0.79 -3.12
CA ARG A 515 19.57 0.95 -2.43
C ARG A 515 19.21 2.42 -2.34
N ILE A 516 17.93 2.73 -2.45
CA ILE A 516 17.40 4.04 -2.08
C ILE A 516 16.42 3.86 -0.93
N SER A 517 16.44 4.80 0.00
CA SER A 517 15.53 4.87 1.14
C SER A 517 15.04 6.30 1.31
N PHE A 518 13.87 6.48 1.90
CA PHE A 518 13.33 7.82 2.13
C PHE A 518 13.86 8.40 3.44
N ASP A 519 14.21 9.69 3.44
CA ASP A 519 14.67 10.40 4.63
C ASP A 519 13.52 11.15 5.29
N TYR A 520 12.86 10.50 6.24
CA TYR A 520 11.73 11.07 6.99
C TYR A 520 12.13 12.16 8.00
N SER A 521 13.43 12.42 8.18
CA SER A 521 13.91 13.30 9.26
C SER A 521 13.44 14.75 9.18
N ARG A 522 12.99 15.20 8.01
CA ARG A 522 12.44 16.56 7.79
C ARG A 522 10.95 16.61 7.53
N LEU A 523 10.29 15.49 7.30
CA LEU A 523 8.82 15.46 7.15
C LEU A 523 8.07 15.94 8.39
N GLN A 524 8.66 15.72 9.58
CA GLN A 524 8.10 16.22 10.85
C GLN A 524 8.09 17.77 10.97
N ILE A 525 8.82 18.48 10.11
CA ILE A 525 8.83 19.94 10.08
C ILE A 525 7.66 20.48 9.27
N ASN A 526 7.09 19.67 8.41
CA ASN A 526 6.02 20.06 7.48
C ASN A 526 4.61 19.65 7.94
N ASP A 527 4.29 19.78 9.24
CA ASP A 527 2.89 19.94 9.70
C ASP A 527 2.19 21.13 8.98
N LYS A 528 2.97 21.89 8.21
CA LYS A 528 2.50 23.01 7.39
C LYS A 528 2.02 22.62 5.98
N ILE A 529 2.01 21.34 5.60
CA ILE A 529 1.36 20.94 4.33
C ILE A 529 -0.15 21.22 4.39
N GLU A 530 -0.72 21.26 5.60
CA GLU A 530 -2.10 21.73 5.80
C GLU A 530 -2.30 23.21 5.42
N ASP A 531 -1.22 24.00 5.33
CA ASP A 531 -1.25 25.43 4.96
C ASP A 531 -0.99 25.70 3.47
N PHE A 532 -0.70 24.68 2.66
CA PHE A 532 -0.61 24.86 1.20
C PHE A 532 -1.98 25.07 0.60
N GLN A 533 -2.33 26.31 0.40
CA GLN A 533 -3.47 26.72 -0.42
C GLN A 533 -3.00 26.87 -1.85
N PHE A 534 -3.32 25.89 -2.66
CA PHE A 534 -3.13 26.00 -4.10
C PHE A 534 -4.36 26.68 -4.69
N ASN A 535 -4.27 27.86 -5.24
CA ASN A 535 -5.34 28.60 -5.91
C ASN A 535 -6.79 28.06 -5.72
N ASP A 536 -7.16 26.97 -6.39
CA ASP A 536 -8.49 26.33 -6.35
C ASP A 536 -8.48 24.95 -5.68
N TRP A 537 -7.37 24.57 -5.00
CA TRP A 537 -7.16 23.23 -4.44
C TRP A 537 -6.75 23.29 -2.97
N ASP A 538 -7.25 22.34 -2.20
CA ASP A 538 -6.87 22.10 -0.82
C ASP A 538 -5.98 20.83 -0.76
N SER A 539 -4.95 20.84 0.07
CA SER A 539 -4.14 19.65 0.33
C SER A 539 -4.87 18.73 1.31
N GLU A 540 -4.87 17.41 1.04
CA GLU A 540 -5.55 16.44 1.91
C GLU A 540 -4.59 15.53 2.65
N GLU A 541 -3.68 14.89 1.93
CA GLU A 541 -2.86 13.81 2.46
C GLU A 541 -1.48 13.81 1.81
N TYR A 542 -0.46 13.46 2.61
CA TYR A 542 0.91 13.26 2.13
C TYR A 542 1.42 11.90 2.61
N PHE A 543 1.98 11.10 1.71
CA PHE A 543 2.59 9.82 2.05
C PHE A 543 3.63 9.40 1.01
N VAL A 544 4.45 8.42 1.37
CA VAL A 544 5.50 7.89 0.49
C VAL A 544 5.27 6.40 0.29
N THR A 545 5.37 5.95 -0.96
CA THR A 545 5.37 4.53 -1.32
C THR A 545 6.66 4.12 -2.01
N VAL A 546 6.92 2.83 -2.02
CA VAL A 546 8.01 2.22 -2.76
C VAL A 546 7.43 1.33 -3.84
N ASP A 547 7.82 1.56 -5.08
CA ASP A 547 7.48 0.65 -6.16
C ASP A 547 8.74 0.09 -6.81
N ASN A 548 8.61 -1.07 -7.40
CA ASN A 548 9.67 -1.70 -8.18
C ASN A 548 9.38 -1.50 -9.66
N GLN A 549 10.28 -0.80 -10.34
CA GLN A 549 10.25 -0.74 -11.80
C GLN A 549 11.08 -1.90 -12.35
N LEU A 550 10.46 -2.71 -13.18
CA LEU A 550 11.11 -3.85 -13.80
C LEU A 550 11.65 -3.45 -15.18
N SER A 551 12.92 -3.73 -15.41
CA SER A 551 13.55 -3.54 -16.70
C SER A 551 14.07 -4.86 -17.24
N ASN A 552 13.78 -5.14 -18.50
CA ASN A 552 14.32 -6.28 -19.24
C ASN A 552 15.39 -5.84 -20.27
N ALA A 553 16.03 -4.71 -20.04
CA ALA A 553 17.04 -4.16 -20.96
C ALA A 553 18.17 -5.15 -21.27
N LEU A 554 18.56 -6.00 -20.29
CA LEU A 554 19.54 -7.05 -20.51
C LEU A 554 19.05 -8.15 -21.47
N ALA A 555 17.74 -8.40 -21.52
CA ALA A 555 17.17 -9.38 -22.44
C ALA A 555 17.22 -8.94 -23.91
N SER A 556 17.47 -7.67 -24.18
CA SER A 556 17.60 -7.12 -25.53
C SER A 556 19.04 -7.22 -26.07
N LEU A 557 20.02 -7.67 -25.27
CA LEU A 557 21.37 -7.88 -25.73
C LEU A 557 21.48 -9.20 -26.50
N ASP A 558 21.83 -9.13 -27.79
CA ASP A 558 21.92 -10.26 -28.73
C ASP A 558 22.86 -11.42 -28.31
N LYS A 559 23.61 -11.25 -27.25
CA LYS A 559 24.57 -12.24 -26.75
C LYS A 559 24.04 -13.20 -25.69
N VAL A 560 22.81 -12.99 -25.20
CA VAL A 560 22.18 -13.84 -24.21
C VAL A 560 21.25 -14.77 -24.94
N THR A 561 21.50 -16.08 -24.87
CA THR A 561 20.55 -17.10 -25.33
C THR A 561 19.29 -17.00 -24.45
N PHE A 562 18.31 -16.36 -25.01
CA PHE A 562 17.05 -16.05 -24.32
C PHE A 562 16.19 -17.30 -24.21
N ASP A 563 15.96 -17.77 -22.98
CA ASP A 563 14.90 -18.73 -22.73
C ASP A 563 13.59 -17.97 -22.52
N PRO A 564 12.63 -18.04 -23.46
CA PRO A 564 11.36 -17.35 -23.34
C PRO A 564 10.54 -17.80 -22.13
N ASN A 565 10.83 -18.98 -21.57
CA ASN A 565 10.17 -19.52 -20.38
C ASN A 565 10.77 -18.99 -19.07
N ASP A 566 11.94 -18.35 -19.11
CA ASP A 566 12.63 -17.83 -17.92
C ASP A 566 12.93 -16.32 -18.06
N ARG A 567 11.98 -15.56 -18.58
CA ARG A 567 12.09 -14.09 -18.73
C ARG A 567 12.46 -13.39 -17.41
N ALA A 568 11.91 -13.88 -16.31
CA ALA A 568 12.14 -13.28 -14.98
C ALA A 568 13.61 -13.34 -14.53
N LYS A 569 14.43 -14.23 -15.09
CA LYS A 569 15.87 -14.33 -14.78
C LYS A 569 16.66 -13.09 -15.20
N TYR A 570 16.21 -12.43 -16.26
CA TYR A 570 16.89 -11.26 -16.85
C TYR A 570 16.26 -9.93 -16.43
N LEU A 571 15.27 -9.97 -15.55
CA LEU A 571 14.66 -8.76 -15.03
C LEU A 571 15.57 -8.13 -13.97
N GLU A 572 15.93 -6.88 -14.19
CA GLU A 572 16.54 -6.01 -13.19
C GLU A 572 15.44 -5.18 -12.51
N THR A 573 15.55 -5.02 -11.21
CA THR A 573 14.65 -4.24 -10.40
C THR A 573 15.27 -2.90 -10.06
N TYR A 574 14.56 -1.82 -10.36
CA TYR A 574 14.93 -0.45 -10.00
C TYR A 574 13.88 0.03 -8.99
N LYS A 575 14.33 0.55 -7.85
CA LYS A 575 13.41 1.11 -6.85
C LYS A 575 13.01 2.52 -7.22
N SER A 576 11.73 2.81 -7.09
CA SER A 576 11.13 4.14 -7.15
C SER A 576 10.51 4.48 -5.79
N LEU A 577 10.90 5.62 -5.25
CA LEU A 577 10.22 6.24 -4.11
C LEU A 577 9.20 7.21 -4.67
N ASN A 578 7.93 6.96 -4.45
CA ASN A 578 6.87 7.81 -4.93
C ASN A 578 6.33 8.66 -3.79
N VAL A 579 6.44 9.96 -3.93
CA VAL A 579 5.86 10.92 -3.01
C VAL A 579 4.49 11.29 -3.53
N HIS A 580 3.48 11.05 -2.72
CA HIS A 580 2.08 11.26 -3.04
C HIS A 580 1.54 12.46 -2.28
N LEU A 581 0.92 13.38 -3.00
CA LEU A 581 0.25 14.56 -2.47
C LEU A 581 -1.22 14.48 -2.86
N GLY A 582 -2.09 14.25 -1.90
CA GLY A 582 -3.54 14.28 -2.11
C GLY A 582 -4.03 15.73 -2.18
N VAL A 583 -4.77 16.06 -3.23
CA VAL A 583 -5.37 17.37 -3.42
C VAL A 583 -6.85 17.23 -3.78
N SER A 584 -7.67 18.12 -3.23
CA SER A 584 -9.10 18.20 -3.56
C SER A 584 -9.45 19.61 -4.05
N ARG A 585 -10.34 19.67 -5.05
CA ARG A 585 -10.80 20.97 -5.56
C ARG A 585 -11.68 21.65 -4.53
N GLN A 586 -11.49 22.96 -4.37
CA GLN A 586 -12.32 23.77 -3.49
C GLN A 586 -13.79 23.78 -3.97
N PRO A 587 -14.75 23.33 -3.15
CA PRO A 587 -16.11 23.11 -3.60
C PRO A 587 -16.84 24.41 -3.98
N TRP A 588 -16.51 25.53 -3.36
CA TRP A 588 -17.18 26.80 -3.61
C TRP A 588 -16.92 27.34 -5.01
N GLY A 589 -15.70 27.25 -5.54
CA GLY A 589 -15.38 27.62 -6.91
C GLY A 589 -16.18 26.78 -7.92
N ALA A 590 -16.24 25.47 -7.71
CA ALA A 590 -17.02 24.56 -8.54
C ALA A 590 -18.53 24.83 -8.49
N ILE A 591 -19.07 25.11 -7.31
CA ILE A 591 -20.51 25.43 -7.14
C ILE A 591 -20.85 26.72 -7.89
N ILE A 592 -20.09 27.78 -7.68
CA ILE A 592 -20.39 29.10 -8.25
C ILE A 592 -20.18 29.11 -9.78
N LEU A 593 -19.07 28.54 -10.24
CA LEU A 593 -18.70 28.63 -11.66
C LEU A 593 -19.39 27.58 -12.53
N ILE A 594 -19.80 26.43 -12.00
CA ILE A 594 -20.32 25.31 -12.81
C ILE A 594 -21.78 25.03 -12.47
N ILE A 595 -22.07 24.71 -11.20
CA ILE A 595 -23.40 24.24 -10.81
C ILE A 595 -24.44 25.35 -10.86
N LEU A 596 -24.12 26.53 -10.30
CA LEU A 596 -25.05 27.65 -10.22
C LEU A 596 -25.58 28.11 -11.59
N PRO A 597 -24.76 28.29 -12.66
CA PRO A 597 -25.27 28.62 -13.99
C PRO A 597 -26.25 27.57 -14.52
N PHE A 598 -25.91 26.25 -14.40
CA PHE A 598 -26.82 25.20 -14.86
C PHE A 598 -28.13 25.15 -14.06
N MET A 599 -28.07 25.38 -12.76
CA MET A 599 -29.28 25.52 -11.94
C MET A 599 -30.13 26.70 -12.38
N MET A 600 -29.53 27.86 -12.66
CA MET A 600 -30.25 29.04 -13.16
C MET A 600 -30.87 28.78 -14.53
N PHE A 601 -30.11 28.22 -15.48
CA PHE A 601 -30.60 27.89 -16.81
C PHE A 601 -31.67 26.81 -16.82
N SER A 602 -31.73 25.95 -15.81
CA SER A 602 -32.83 25.00 -15.65
C SER A 602 -34.03 25.60 -14.93
N ALA A 603 -33.80 26.45 -13.93
CA ALA A 603 -34.86 27.03 -13.11
C ALA A 603 -35.67 28.07 -13.86
N LEU A 604 -35.05 28.91 -14.73
CA LEU A 604 -35.74 29.98 -15.49
C LEU A 604 -36.86 29.43 -16.37
N PRO A 605 -36.66 28.46 -17.26
CA PRO A 605 -37.72 27.83 -18.04
C PRO A 605 -38.84 27.25 -17.20
N LEU A 606 -38.47 26.55 -16.11
CA LEU A 606 -39.44 25.95 -15.19
C LEU A 606 -40.27 27.03 -14.49
N PHE A 607 -39.63 28.09 -14.00
CA PHE A 607 -40.35 29.22 -13.37
C PHE A 607 -41.37 29.85 -14.30
N MET A 608 -41.01 30.09 -15.55
CA MET A 608 -41.93 30.67 -16.54
C MET A 608 -43.14 29.81 -16.83
N LEU A 609 -42.98 28.51 -16.79
CA LEU A 609 -44.11 27.57 -16.93
C LEU A 609 -45.08 27.60 -15.76
N PHE A 610 -44.67 28.04 -14.59
CA PHE A 610 -45.51 28.23 -13.40
C PHE A 610 -46.09 29.62 -13.27
N TYR A 611 -45.53 30.60 -14.02
CA TYR A 611 -45.98 31.97 -13.98
C TYR A 611 -47.23 32.19 -14.84
N HIS A 612 -48.41 32.13 -14.22
CA HIS A 612 -49.72 32.14 -14.88
C HIS A 612 -50.03 33.38 -15.73
N LYS A 613 -49.23 34.45 -15.62
CA LYS A 613 -49.44 35.70 -16.35
C LYS A 613 -48.62 35.81 -17.63
N ALA A 614 -47.64 34.96 -17.86
CA ALA A 614 -46.81 35.00 -19.04
C ALA A 614 -47.58 34.52 -20.29
N SER A 615 -47.42 35.23 -21.40
CA SER A 615 -47.89 34.76 -22.70
C SER A 615 -47.06 33.54 -23.17
N TYR A 616 -47.59 32.76 -24.09
CA TYR A 616 -46.83 31.64 -24.69
C TYR A 616 -45.62 32.11 -25.48
N GLU A 617 -45.67 33.34 -26.04
CA GLU A 617 -44.59 33.94 -26.81
C GLU A 617 -43.45 34.33 -25.88
N GLU A 618 -43.72 35.05 -24.78
CA GLU A 618 -42.72 35.40 -23.76
C GLU A 618 -42.07 34.15 -23.14
N ALA A 619 -42.86 33.13 -22.85
CA ALA A 619 -42.33 31.85 -22.32
C ALA A 619 -41.43 31.15 -23.35
N GLY A 620 -41.81 31.18 -24.63
CA GLY A 620 -41.01 30.62 -25.72
C GLY A 620 -39.67 31.31 -25.90
N GLU A 621 -39.69 32.66 -25.93
CA GLU A 621 -38.48 33.48 -26.06
C GLU A 621 -37.48 33.21 -24.91
N LEU A 622 -37.96 33.17 -23.67
CA LEU A 622 -37.11 32.95 -22.53
C LEU A 622 -36.52 31.53 -22.51
N ILE A 623 -37.29 30.50 -22.91
CA ILE A 623 -36.79 29.12 -23.02
C ILE A 623 -35.73 29.04 -24.12
N ILE A 624 -35.91 29.65 -25.26
CA ILE A 624 -34.92 29.69 -26.34
C ILE A 624 -33.66 30.42 -25.87
N THR A 625 -33.81 31.56 -25.19
CA THR A 625 -32.67 32.31 -24.63
C THR A 625 -31.89 31.46 -23.62
N SER A 626 -32.59 30.77 -22.70
CA SER A 626 -31.96 29.84 -21.73
C SER A 626 -31.26 28.69 -22.42
N PHE A 627 -31.84 28.13 -23.48
CA PHE A 627 -31.22 27.05 -24.26
C PHE A 627 -29.93 27.56 -24.94
N LEU A 628 -29.98 28.73 -25.60
CA LEU A 628 -28.80 29.33 -26.24
C LEU A 628 -27.70 29.67 -25.21
N ALA A 629 -28.09 30.19 -24.04
CA ALA A 629 -27.16 30.47 -22.95
C ALA A 629 -26.50 29.16 -22.45
N THR A 630 -27.26 28.06 -22.34
CA THR A 630 -26.72 26.74 -21.96
C THR A 630 -25.74 26.25 -23.01
N VAL A 631 -26.06 26.39 -24.31
CA VAL A 631 -25.14 25.98 -25.39
C VAL A 631 -23.87 26.84 -25.39
N ALA A 632 -24.00 28.15 -25.23
CA ALA A 632 -22.83 29.04 -25.13
C ALA A 632 -21.97 28.70 -23.92
N TYR A 633 -22.60 28.39 -22.79
CA TYR A 633 -21.88 28.01 -21.58
C TYR A 633 -21.18 26.61 -21.70
N SER A 634 -21.75 25.71 -22.52
CA SER A 634 -21.12 24.40 -22.79
C SER A 634 -19.74 24.52 -23.44
N ILE A 635 -19.49 25.59 -24.20
CA ILE A 635 -18.18 25.88 -24.81
C ILE A 635 -17.15 26.18 -23.71
N ASN A 636 -17.53 27.00 -22.74
CA ASN A 636 -16.66 27.28 -21.58
C ASN A 636 -16.42 26.02 -20.75
N LEU A 637 -17.46 25.19 -20.55
CA LEU A 637 -17.32 23.94 -19.83
C LEU A 637 -16.30 22.98 -20.47
N VAL A 638 -16.30 22.90 -21.81
CA VAL A 638 -15.31 22.07 -22.54
C VAL A 638 -13.89 22.58 -22.34
N GLN A 639 -13.70 23.90 -22.13
CA GLN A 639 -12.36 24.46 -21.86
C GLN A 639 -11.87 24.18 -20.44
N ILE A 640 -12.77 24.13 -19.47
CA ILE A 640 -12.46 23.96 -18.04
C ILE A 640 -12.43 22.47 -17.66
N SER A 641 -13.26 21.65 -18.31
CA SER A 641 -13.38 20.22 -18.02
C SER A 641 -12.15 19.44 -18.47
N PRO A 642 -11.73 18.40 -17.70
CA PRO A 642 -10.70 17.48 -18.14
C PRO A 642 -11.02 16.89 -19.52
N ALA A 643 -9.99 16.63 -20.33
CA ALA A 643 -10.15 15.85 -21.55
C ALA A 643 -10.50 14.40 -21.16
N THR A 644 -11.72 13.97 -21.45
CA THR A 644 -12.22 12.72 -20.89
C THR A 644 -12.76 11.77 -21.92
N ASP A 645 -12.38 10.51 -21.74
CA ASP A 645 -13.06 9.37 -22.35
C ASP A 645 -14.31 8.95 -21.54
N SER A 646 -14.63 9.64 -20.44
CA SER A 646 -15.72 9.30 -19.51
C SER A 646 -16.64 10.49 -19.24
N LEU A 647 -17.91 10.21 -18.99
CA LEU A 647 -18.94 11.18 -18.67
C LEU A 647 -18.71 11.70 -17.23
N ASN A 648 -18.31 12.95 -17.07
CA ASN A 648 -18.15 13.57 -15.76
C ASN A 648 -19.44 14.23 -15.26
N LEU A 649 -19.48 14.58 -13.97
CA LEU A 649 -20.68 15.15 -13.33
C LEU A 649 -21.12 16.48 -13.97
N ALA A 650 -20.19 17.31 -14.43
CA ALA A 650 -20.51 18.57 -15.06
C ALA A 650 -21.21 18.38 -16.42
N TYR A 651 -20.80 17.39 -17.22
CA TYR A 651 -21.53 17.02 -18.45
C TYR A 651 -22.90 16.43 -18.15
N ILE A 652 -23.05 15.74 -17.05
CA ILE A 652 -24.36 15.25 -16.58
C ILE A 652 -25.29 16.42 -16.32
N PHE A 653 -24.84 17.46 -15.61
CA PHE A 653 -25.62 18.70 -15.40
C PHE A 653 -25.93 19.40 -16.70
N LEU A 654 -25.00 19.47 -17.65
CA LEU A 654 -25.23 20.05 -18.98
C LEU A 654 -26.36 19.32 -19.72
N VAL A 655 -26.28 18.00 -19.85
CA VAL A 655 -27.28 17.17 -20.54
C VAL A 655 -28.64 17.29 -19.84
N PHE A 656 -28.67 17.30 -18.54
CA PHE A 656 -29.88 17.50 -17.76
C PHE A 656 -30.52 18.87 -18.06
N THR A 657 -29.72 19.94 -18.04
CA THR A 657 -30.21 21.32 -18.34
C THR A 657 -30.74 21.44 -19.75
N LEU A 658 -30.03 20.91 -20.75
CA LEU A 658 -30.50 20.88 -22.15
C LEU A 658 -31.81 20.11 -22.30
N ALA A 659 -31.96 18.98 -21.63
CA ALA A 659 -33.18 18.19 -21.63
C ALA A 659 -34.35 18.94 -20.97
N VAL A 660 -34.14 19.64 -19.84
CA VAL A 660 -35.14 20.49 -19.20
C VAL A 660 -35.63 21.57 -20.17
N ASN A 661 -34.68 22.28 -20.78
CA ASN A 661 -35.03 23.32 -21.77
C ASN A 661 -35.83 22.76 -22.95
N PHE A 662 -35.41 21.62 -23.50
CA PHE A 662 -36.07 20.95 -24.60
C PHE A 662 -37.50 20.52 -24.25
N PHE A 663 -37.72 19.88 -23.10
CA PHE A 663 -39.06 19.49 -22.68
C PHE A 663 -39.98 20.69 -22.41
N CYS A 664 -39.43 21.75 -21.80
CA CYS A 664 -40.16 23.00 -21.60
C CYS A 664 -40.58 23.62 -22.94
N PHE A 665 -39.67 23.70 -23.92
CA PHE A 665 -39.96 24.19 -25.26
C PHE A 665 -41.03 23.39 -25.98
N LEU A 666 -40.91 22.05 -25.95
CA LEU A 666 -41.87 21.14 -26.56
C LEU A 666 -43.27 21.33 -25.96
N PHE A 667 -43.34 21.52 -24.65
CA PHE A 667 -44.62 21.78 -23.99
C PHE A 667 -45.24 23.10 -24.40
N VAL A 668 -44.47 24.19 -24.40
CA VAL A 668 -45.00 25.53 -24.82
C VAL A 668 -45.48 25.46 -26.26
N SER A 669 -44.72 24.82 -27.16
CA SER A 669 -45.09 24.68 -28.57
C SER A 669 -46.39 23.89 -28.78
N VAL A 670 -46.55 22.77 -28.05
CA VAL A 670 -47.77 21.94 -28.12
C VAL A 670 -48.97 22.69 -27.55
N SER A 671 -48.75 23.41 -26.44
CA SER A 671 -49.82 24.19 -25.79
C SER A 671 -50.28 25.37 -26.65
N TYR A 672 -49.34 26.09 -27.26
CA TYR A 672 -49.60 27.15 -28.22
C TYR A 672 -50.40 26.66 -29.43
N SER A 673 -49.96 25.55 -30.03
CA SER A 673 -50.67 24.94 -31.17
C SER A 673 -52.11 24.54 -30.85
N LYS A 674 -52.38 24.05 -29.63
CA LYS A 674 -53.76 23.71 -29.19
C LYS A 674 -54.59 24.93 -28.91
N SER A 675 -54.04 25.98 -28.30
CA SER A 675 -54.72 27.25 -28.03
C SER A 675 -55.19 27.94 -29.33
N ARG A 676 -54.35 27.87 -30.36
CA ARG A 676 -54.69 28.45 -31.70
C ARG A 676 -55.83 27.72 -32.44
N LYS A 677 -56.01 26.43 -32.12
CA LYS A 677 -57.08 25.59 -32.76
C LYS A 677 -58.45 25.69 -32.08
N GLN A 678 -58.54 26.25 -30.88
CA GLN A 678 -59.79 26.42 -30.12
C GLN A 678 -59.87 27.78 -29.43
N PRO A 679 -60.12 28.89 -30.17
CA PRO A 679 -60.26 30.21 -29.60
C PRO A 679 -61.64 30.33 -28.93
N GLY A 680 -61.78 30.05 -27.61
CA GLY A 680 -63.01 30.23 -26.86
C GLY A 680 -63.22 29.39 -25.61
N SER A 681 -62.39 28.38 -25.36
CA SER A 681 -62.52 27.48 -24.20
C SER A 681 -61.75 27.99 -22.98
N LYS A 682 -62.44 28.80 -22.14
CA LYS A 682 -61.91 29.26 -20.84
C LYS A 682 -61.72 28.15 -19.82
N SER A 683 -62.09 26.88 -20.09
CA SER A 683 -61.99 25.75 -19.17
C SER A 683 -60.78 24.86 -19.43
N ALA A 684 -60.00 25.14 -20.50
CA ALA A 684 -58.85 24.28 -20.85
C ALA A 684 -57.64 24.46 -19.89
N SER A 685 -57.56 25.59 -19.16
CA SER A 685 -56.37 25.91 -18.35
C SER A 685 -56.18 25.02 -17.13
N SER A 686 -57.23 24.53 -16.47
CA SER A 686 -57.06 23.72 -15.23
C SER A 686 -56.82 22.22 -15.48
N ALA A 687 -57.42 21.70 -16.56
CA ALA A 687 -57.17 20.29 -16.95
C ALA A 687 -55.83 20.14 -17.71
N ALA A 688 -55.48 21.17 -18.50
CA ALA A 688 -54.15 21.28 -19.11
C ALA A 688 -53.05 21.39 -18.06
N GLY A 689 -53.25 22.18 -16.99
CA GLY A 689 -52.27 22.34 -15.93
C GLY A 689 -51.96 21.06 -15.14
N ARG A 690 -52.95 20.17 -14.91
CA ARG A 690 -52.71 18.87 -14.23
C ARG A 690 -52.02 17.85 -15.16
N ARG A 691 -52.41 17.78 -16.41
CA ARG A 691 -51.73 16.89 -17.38
C ARG A 691 -50.32 17.41 -17.69
N PHE A 692 -50.10 18.69 -17.66
CA PHE A 692 -48.81 19.33 -17.82
C PHE A 692 -47.84 18.96 -16.73
N LYS A 693 -48.22 19.06 -15.45
CA LYS A 693 -47.39 18.63 -14.33
C LYS A 693 -46.88 17.20 -14.52
N LEU A 694 -47.73 16.32 -15.02
CA LEU A 694 -47.36 14.92 -15.26
C LEU A 694 -46.43 14.76 -16.48
N TRP A 695 -46.61 15.55 -17.54
CA TRP A 695 -45.86 15.42 -18.80
C TRP A 695 -44.48 16.08 -18.80
N VAL A 696 -44.25 17.05 -17.94
CA VAL A 696 -42.94 17.72 -17.81
C VAL A 696 -42.16 17.20 -16.62
N TRP A 697 -42.83 17.07 -15.47
CA TRP A 697 -42.16 16.62 -14.27
C TRP A 697 -41.75 15.14 -14.30
N LEU A 698 -42.55 14.29 -14.89
CA LEU A 698 -42.24 12.85 -14.90
C LEU A 698 -40.99 12.55 -15.76
N PRO A 699 -40.81 13.06 -16.98
CA PRO A 699 -39.57 12.89 -17.74
C PRO A 699 -38.36 13.51 -17.06
N ILE A 700 -38.50 14.69 -16.44
CA ILE A 700 -37.40 15.35 -15.72
C ILE A 700 -36.99 14.55 -14.51
N LEU A 701 -37.96 14.06 -13.73
CA LEU A 701 -37.70 13.18 -12.57
C LEU A 701 -37.05 11.85 -13.01
N LEU A 702 -37.56 11.23 -14.06
CA LEU A 702 -36.99 9.99 -14.62
C LEU A 702 -35.59 10.19 -15.15
N LEU A 703 -35.32 11.32 -15.80
CA LEU A 703 -33.99 11.64 -16.28
C LEU A 703 -33.06 11.94 -15.12
N GLY A 704 -33.48 12.70 -14.10
CA GLY A 704 -32.71 12.93 -12.88
C GLY A 704 -32.39 11.64 -12.14
N LEU A 705 -33.38 10.73 -12.00
CA LEU A 705 -33.18 9.42 -11.41
C LEU A 705 -32.22 8.55 -12.24
N PHE A 706 -32.37 8.57 -13.57
CA PHE A 706 -31.48 7.84 -14.48
C PHE A 706 -30.02 8.35 -14.39
N MET A 707 -29.84 9.67 -14.32
CA MET A 707 -28.53 10.28 -14.18
C MET A 707 -27.91 9.99 -12.80
N ALA A 708 -28.72 10.02 -11.73
CA ALA A 708 -28.28 9.61 -10.39
C ALA A 708 -27.88 8.12 -10.34
N LEU A 709 -28.65 7.25 -11.03
CA LEU A 709 -28.31 5.83 -11.16
C LEU A 709 -27.04 5.59 -11.98
N LEU A 710 -26.83 6.34 -13.07
CA LEU A 710 -25.58 6.29 -13.82
C LEU A 710 -24.38 6.70 -12.96
N TYR A 711 -24.55 7.74 -12.16
CA TYR A 711 -23.51 8.19 -11.22
C TYR A 711 -23.19 7.14 -10.13
N LEU A 712 -24.19 6.42 -9.62
CA LEU A 712 -24.01 5.38 -8.60
C LEU A 712 -23.44 4.06 -9.14
N VAL A 713 -23.54 3.83 -10.45
CA VAL A 713 -23.08 2.57 -11.11
C VAL A 713 -21.66 2.71 -11.67
N GLN A 714 -21.18 3.92 -11.90
CA GLN A 714 -19.78 4.17 -12.25
C GLN A 714 -18.89 4.26 -11.00
#